data_b9e449bf58de03c8c827412a19603463
#
_entry.id   b9e449bf58de03c8c827412a19603463
#
_cell.length_a   1.000
_cell.length_b   1.000
_cell.length_c   1.000
_cell.angle_alpha   90.00
_cell.angle_beta   90.00
_cell.angle_gamma   90.00
#
_symmetry.space_group_name_H-M   'P 1'
#
loop_
_entity.id
_entity.type
_entity.pdbx_description
1 polymer ?
#
loop_
_entity_poly.entity_id
_entity_poly.type
_entity_poly.pdbx_seq_one_letter_code
_entity_poly.pdbx_strand_id
1 'polypeptide(L)'
;MSRVAQLAVAAAVYAIDRPYSYRVPEDMPLAAGMRVLVPFGHGNRRTEGIVLSVQEGVAAGLKAVEQMLDDASILTGGQLRLAAFMKERYFCTFYDAVKAILPAGFWFDEKRTLTLVSGAQDKLPPGMANSGAARLVQLLTDLGGSAPERTLRQQFESPQAFDAAVQALRKRRLLRADASLTQKASEKTIKVAALAVSAEEAEQFAAKKQFSAPLQAALLRLLCTVGAGPCRELCELTGASMQTVSRLAKLGLIETYEQEQLRSPKREDVPSAGPLTLNAEQQIAFDGLNRQMTQEKPGAALLYGVTGSGKTSVYLALIRSALDAGRSAMLLVPEIALTPQLLHKMTAHFGKAVAVLHSSLRVGERYDEWRRIARGEARVVVGTRSAVFAPLQNPGLLILDEEQEHTYKSENAPRYHAREIALYRGAKERALVLFGSATPSIETMYLAKTGVYSLYTLKTRYNGRALPDARIIDMKQELRAGNDLDLSRELEEGIRDAILDKKQSILFLNRRGNSRYLVCMDCGDVPQCPRCSVHLTYHSSGRRLMCHYCGYVMPAHARCEKCGGVMKAIGSGTQKVEQELKALFPDTEVLRMDADTVPAAGGHEAMLKQFREQQIPILLGTQMVAKGLDFPSVTLVGVIDADMSLYVDNFRAAETTFSLITQVVGRSGRGADAGCAMIQTMTPEHPVLRLAAKQDYDAFYELELRMRQLRSCPPFSDLFTITVAGLEERGLIEASVRLRDALAANLQKEPYCRAPAQLLGPAPASVARVNYSYRYQLTLVCKNSAAIRRLLSFVLAEFSRDRRNKGITALIDVNSYQ
;
A
#
# COMPACT_ATOMS: atom_id res chain seq x y z
N MET A 1 7.71 34.76 -30.15
CA MET A 1 8.55 33.71 -29.49
C MET A 1 7.77 32.42 -29.43
N SER A 2 8.41 31.28 -29.64
CA SER A 2 7.71 29.99 -29.61
C SER A 2 7.53 29.51 -28.16
N ARG A 3 6.44 28.81 -27.88
CA ARG A 3 6.22 28.21 -26.55
C ARG A 3 6.99 26.90 -26.45
N VAL A 4 7.71 26.72 -25.34
CA VAL A 4 8.50 25.51 -25.01
C VAL A 4 8.00 24.91 -23.69
N ALA A 5 7.66 23.62 -23.72
CA ALA A 5 7.29 22.87 -22.53
C ALA A 5 8.47 22.06 -22.01
N GLN A 6 8.65 22.03 -20.68
CA GLN A 6 9.54 21.12 -19.98
C GLN A 6 8.73 19.91 -19.52
N LEU A 7 9.14 18.72 -19.92
CA LEU A 7 8.39 17.48 -19.67
C LEU A 7 9.20 16.44 -18.88
N ALA A 8 8.53 15.74 -17.96
CA ALA A 8 8.98 14.47 -17.43
C ALA A 8 8.38 13.35 -18.26
N VAL A 9 9.21 12.48 -18.84
CA VAL A 9 8.81 11.52 -19.86
C VAL A 9 8.80 10.10 -19.29
N ALA A 10 7.74 9.34 -19.52
CA ALA A 10 7.54 7.97 -19.00
C ALA A 10 8.63 6.98 -19.42
N ALA A 11 9.21 7.14 -20.60
CA ALA A 11 10.26 6.26 -21.10
C ALA A 11 11.66 6.57 -20.53
N ALA A 12 11.82 7.63 -19.73
CA ALA A 12 13.10 7.97 -19.12
C ALA A 12 13.40 7.03 -17.95
N VAL A 13 14.51 6.30 -18.03
CA VAL A 13 15.04 5.55 -16.90
C VAL A 13 15.79 6.48 -15.95
N TYR A 14 16.02 6.06 -14.70
CA TYR A 14 16.59 6.93 -13.64
C TYR A 14 17.86 7.69 -14.07
N ALA A 15 18.78 7.03 -14.78
CA ALA A 15 20.05 7.65 -15.21
C ALA A 15 19.90 8.82 -16.20
N ILE A 16 18.77 8.91 -16.89
CA ILE A 16 18.48 9.97 -17.87
C ILE A 16 17.24 10.77 -17.50
N ASP A 17 16.73 10.62 -16.28
CA ASP A 17 15.52 11.30 -15.83
C ASP A 17 15.81 12.77 -15.49
N ARG A 18 15.58 13.61 -16.48
CA ARG A 18 15.68 15.10 -16.43
C ARG A 18 14.49 15.71 -17.16
N PRO A 19 14.20 16.99 -16.97
CA PRO A 19 13.25 17.69 -17.82
C PRO A 19 13.72 17.70 -19.28
N TYR A 20 12.82 17.38 -20.20
CA TYR A 20 13.05 17.40 -21.65
C TYR A 20 12.25 18.51 -22.28
N SER A 21 12.89 19.29 -23.16
CA SER A 21 12.26 20.43 -23.84
C SER A 21 11.56 19.99 -25.12
N TYR A 22 10.31 20.44 -25.29
CA TYR A 22 9.50 20.20 -26.47
C TYR A 22 8.85 21.51 -26.95
N ARG A 23 8.72 21.67 -28.26
CA ARG A 23 7.95 22.75 -28.84
C ARG A 23 6.46 22.51 -28.63
N VAL A 24 5.74 23.54 -28.20
CA VAL A 24 4.27 23.52 -28.06
C VAL A 24 3.65 24.09 -29.35
N PRO A 25 2.76 23.37 -30.05
CA PRO A 25 1.97 23.92 -31.16
C PRO A 25 1.14 25.12 -30.71
N GLU A 26 0.89 26.08 -31.64
CA GLU A 26 0.23 27.34 -31.31
C GLU A 26 -1.22 27.16 -30.86
N ASP A 27 -1.91 26.20 -31.45
CA ASP A 27 -3.30 25.82 -31.17
C ASP A 27 -3.50 25.02 -29.91
N MET A 28 -2.42 24.63 -29.18
CA MET A 28 -2.47 23.74 -28.05
C MET A 28 -2.41 24.50 -26.72
N PRO A 29 -3.49 24.61 -25.93
CA PRO A 29 -3.54 25.35 -24.65
C PRO A 29 -2.90 24.53 -23.50
N LEU A 30 -1.58 24.29 -23.61
CA LEU A 30 -0.85 23.45 -22.67
C LEU A 30 -0.49 24.18 -21.37
N ALA A 31 -0.72 23.55 -20.24
CA ALA A 31 -0.41 24.03 -18.90
C ALA A 31 0.36 23.01 -18.07
N ALA A 32 1.06 23.48 -17.02
CA ALA A 32 1.75 22.59 -16.08
C ALA A 32 0.75 21.65 -15.38
N GLY A 33 1.15 20.39 -15.20
CA GLY A 33 0.30 19.36 -14.61
C GLY A 33 -0.59 18.57 -15.58
N MET A 34 -0.58 18.94 -16.88
CA MET A 34 -1.24 18.17 -17.94
C MET A 34 -0.37 17.03 -18.45
N ARG A 35 -1.00 15.98 -18.96
CA ARG A 35 -0.32 14.89 -19.67
C ARG A 35 -0.36 15.14 -21.17
N VAL A 36 0.71 14.71 -21.82
CA VAL A 36 0.88 14.84 -23.26
C VAL A 36 1.48 13.58 -23.87
N LEU A 37 1.27 13.38 -25.16
CA LEU A 37 1.94 12.38 -25.95
C LEU A 37 3.07 13.04 -26.73
N VAL A 38 4.28 12.48 -26.64
CA VAL A 38 5.48 13.05 -27.28
C VAL A 38 6.36 11.97 -27.90
N PRO A 39 7.10 12.28 -28.97
CA PRO A 39 8.10 11.40 -29.56
C PRO A 39 9.39 11.43 -28.72
N PHE A 40 9.86 10.26 -28.23
CA PHE A 40 11.06 10.17 -27.39
C PHE A 40 12.13 9.24 -27.99
N GLY A 41 13.40 9.57 -27.70
CA GLY A 41 14.56 8.79 -28.15
C GLY A 41 14.84 8.93 -29.67
N HIS A 42 15.86 8.23 -30.17
CA HIS A 42 16.24 8.25 -31.57
C HIS A 42 15.18 7.64 -32.52
N GLY A 43 14.40 6.69 -32.03
CA GLY A 43 13.33 6.03 -32.80
C GLY A 43 11.98 6.76 -32.75
N ASN A 44 11.89 7.96 -32.18
CA ASN A 44 10.65 8.74 -32.06
C ASN A 44 9.47 7.92 -31.51
N ARG A 45 9.75 7.04 -30.54
CA ARG A 45 8.70 6.25 -29.92
C ARG A 45 7.74 7.16 -29.16
N ARG A 46 6.46 7.07 -29.46
CA ARG A 46 5.42 7.78 -28.73
C ARG A 46 5.43 7.37 -27.27
N THR A 47 5.44 8.32 -26.38
CA THR A 47 5.43 8.09 -24.94
C THR A 47 4.69 9.20 -24.23
N GLU A 48 4.14 8.88 -23.09
CA GLU A 48 3.45 9.83 -22.22
C GLU A 48 4.48 10.73 -21.52
N GLY A 49 4.15 12.01 -21.38
CA GLY A 49 4.91 13.01 -20.64
C GLY A 49 4.02 13.84 -19.73
N ILE A 50 4.60 14.33 -18.64
CA ILE A 50 3.96 15.25 -17.69
C ILE A 50 4.56 16.63 -17.91
N VAL A 51 3.74 17.63 -18.13
CA VAL A 51 4.16 19.01 -18.27
C VAL A 51 4.56 19.59 -16.92
N LEU A 52 5.82 19.99 -16.80
CA LEU A 52 6.38 20.60 -15.59
C LEU A 52 6.25 22.12 -15.62
N SER A 53 6.53 22.71 -16.77
CA SER A 53 6.37 24.15 -17.03
C SER A 53 6.23 24.43 -18.53
N VAL A 54 5.61 25.54 -18.85
CA VAL A 54 5.55 26.10 -20.22
C VAL A 54 6.10 27.51 -20.16
N GLN A 55 7.05 27.81 -21.04
CA GLN A 55 7.73 29.11 -21.08
C GLN A 55 7.94 29.56 -22.54
N GLU A 56 8.14 30.84 -22.77
CA GLU A 56 8.62 31.33 -24.06
C GLU A 56 10.11 31.01 -24.23
N GLY A 57 10.49 30.56 -25.41
CA GLY A 57 11.87 30.16 -25.67
C GLY A 57 12.18 29.86 -27.13
N VAL A 58 13.43 29.47 -27.39
CA VAL A 58 13.88 29.06 -28.71
C VAL A 58 13.45 27.63 -28.98
N ALA A 59 12.57 27.42 -29.95
CA ALA A 59 12.04 26.11 -30.30
C ALA A 59 12.75 25.41 -31.47
N ALA A 60 13.79 26.06 -32.03
CA ALA A 60 14.54 25.50 -33.17
C ALA A 60 15.19 24.16 -32.80
N GLY A 61 14.96 23.13 -33.62
CA GLY A 61 15.49 21.77 -33.38
C GLY A 61 14.77 20.93 -32.31
N LEU A 62 13.79 21.50 -31.58
CA LEU A 62 13.01 20.75 -30.62
C LEU A 62 11.91 19.92 -31.30
N LYS A 63 11.71 18.69 -30.81
CA LYS A 63 10.54 17.86 -31.14
C LYS A 63 9.27 18.54 -30.65
N ALA A 64 8.17 18.35 -31.38
CA ALA A 64 6.88 18.91 -30.97
C ALA A 64 6.09 17.97 -30.03
N VAL A 65 5.24 18.55 -29.21
CA VAL A 65 4.18 17.82 -28.54
C VAL A 65 3.19 17.36 -29.60
N GLU A 66 2.83 16.07 -29.60
CA GLU A 66 1.93 15.50 -30.61
C GLU A 66 0.45 15.65 -30.24
N GLN A 67 0.13 15.43 -28.97
CA GLN A 67 -1.25 15.41 -28.49
C GLN A 67 -1.34 15.77 -27.00
N MET A 68 -2.35 16.53 -26.60
CA MET A 68 -2.79 16.63 -25.21
C MET A 68 -3.63 15.41 -24.85
N LEU A 69 -3.46 14.91 -23.65
CA LEU A 69 -4.22 13.77 -23.09
C LEU A 69 -5.28 14.24 -22.08
N ASP A 70 -5.19 15.46 -21.62
CA ASP A 70 -6.09 16.09 -20.64
C ASP A 70 -6.59 17.43 -21.16
N ASP A 71 -7.85 17.78 -20.89
CA ASP A 71 -8.42 19.08 -21.21
C ASP A 71 -8.04 20.15 -20.18
N ALA A 72 -7.63 19.75 -18.97
CA ALA A 72 -7.19 20.61 -17.89
C ALA A 72 -6.08 19.96 -17.07
N SER A 73 -5.39 20.76 -16.26
CA SER A 73 -4.33 20.26 -15.37
C SER A 73 -4.89 19.26 -14.37
N ILE A 74 -4.39 18.01 -14.40
CA ILE A 74 -4.77 16.94 -13.47
C ILE A 74 -3.90 16.93 -12.21
N LEU A 75 -2.78 17.63 -12.22
CA LEU A 75 -1.85 17.80 -11.11
C LEU A 75 -1.75 19.27 -10.73
N THR A 76 -1.90 19.54 -9.44
CA THR A 76 -1.65 20.87 -8.89
C THR A 76 -0.15 21.17 -8.80
N GLY A 77 0.22 22.45 -8.72
CA GLY A 77 1.61 22.84 -8.47
C GLY A 77 2.17 22.27 -7.17
N GLY A 78 1.32 22.04 -6.16
CA GLY A 78 1.69 21.35 -4.92
C GLY A 78 2.08 19.88 -5.15
N GLN A 79 1.32 19.16 -5.97
CA GLN A 79 1.59 17.77 -6.33
C GLN A 79 2.84 17.63 -7.22
N LEU A 80 3.10 18.58 -8.12
CA LEU A 80 4.35 18.60 -8.89
C LEU A 80 5.57 18.79 -7.98
N ARG A 81 5.48 19.68 -6.96
CA ARG A 81 6.55 19.84 -5.97
C ARG A 81 6.71 18.59 -5.09
N LEU A 82 5.60 17.92 -4.74
CA LEU A 82 5.64 16.64 -4.03
C LEU A 82 6.33 15.56 -4.87
N ALA A 83 6.05 15.48 -6.18
CA ALA A 83 6.74 14.54 -7.08
C ALA A 83 8.25 14.80 -7.14
N ALA A 84 8.67 16.07 -7.17
CA ALA A 84 10.08 16.44 -7.12
C ALA A 84 10.74 16.02 -5.78
N PHE A 85 10.06 16.24 -4.66
CA PHE A 85 10.50 15.75 -3.34
C PHE A 85 10.64 14.24 -3.32
N MET A 86 9.65 13.50 -3.85
CA MET A 86 9.68 12.04 -3.90
C MET A 86 10.82 11.52 -4.77
N LYS A 87 11.08 12.13 -5.93
CA LYS A 87 12.20 11.79 -6.80
C LYS A 87 13.54 11.84 -6.05
N GLU A 88 13.80 12.95 -5.35
CA GLU A 88 15.04 13.13 -4.57
C GLU A 88 15.12 12.20 -3.37
N ARG A 89 14.00 12.03 -2.64
CA ARG A 89 13.96 11.30 -1.37
C ARG A 89 14.03 9.79 -1.54
N TYR A 90 13.40 9.25 -2.60
CA TYR A 90 13.20 7.82 -2.81
C TYR A 90 13.88 7.26 -4.07
N PHE A 91 14.78 8.02 -4.70
CA PHE A 91 15.59 7.57 -5.84
C PHE A 91 14.76 6.96 -6.97
N CYS A 92 13.65 7.59 -7.32
CA CYS A 92 12.77 7.21 -8.42
C CYS A 92 12.78 8.24 -9.55
N THR A 93 12.19 7.90 -10.69
CA THR A 93 11.97 8.90 -11.74
C THR A 93 10.86 9.88 -11.34
N PHE A 94 10.85 11.07 -11.95
CA PHE A 94 9.76 12.01 -11.71
C PHE A 94 8.41 11.42 -12.15
N TYR A 95 8.42 10.68 -13.27
CA TYR A 95 7.22 10.03 -13.78
C TYR A 95 6.70 8.94 -12.83
N ASP A 96 7.60 8.13 -12.23
CA ASP A 96 7.21 7.15 -11.21
C ASP A 96 6.57 7.82 -9.99
N ALA A 97 7.12 8.96 -9.56
CA ALA A 97 6.55 9.73 -8.46
C ALA A 97 5.12 10.21 -8.79
N VAL A 98 4.90 10.76 -9.98
CA VAL A 98 3.56 11.18 -10.45
C VAL A 98 2.63 9.97 -10.55
N LYS A 99 3.13 8.83 -11.04
CA LYS A 99 2.36 7.59 -11.13
C LYS A 99 1.90 7.07 -9.77
N ALA A 100 2.67 7.30 -8.73
CA ALA A 100 2.26 6.95 -7.36
C ALA A 100 1.24 7.94 -6.78
N ILE A 101 1.30 9.22 -7.18
CA ILE A 101 0.37 10.27 -6.73
C ILE A 101 -1.02 10.06 -7.33
N LEU A 102 -1.11 9.82 -8.64
CA LEU A 102 -2.39 9.70 -9.34
C LEU A 102 -2.96 8.28 -9.25
N PRO A 103 -4.27 8.11 -9.00
CA PRO A 103 -4.90 6.79 -9.02
C PRO A 103 -4.88 6.16 -10.42
N ALA A 104 -4.98 4.82 -10.44
CA ALA A 104 -4.89 4.02 -11.66
C ALA A 104 -5.89 4.42 -12.77
N GLY A 105 -7.03 4.99 -12.40
CA GLY A 105 -8.07 5.42 -13.34
C GLY A 105 -7.66 6.56 -14.28
N PHE A 106 -6.67 7.37 -13.87
CA PHE A 106 -6.15 8.44 -14.73
C PHE A 106 -5.25 7.95 -15.87
N TRP A 107 -4.66 6.76 -15.76
CA TRP A 107 -3.70 6.26 -16.73
C TRP A 107 -4.38 5.66 -17.95
N PHE A 108 -3.74 5.82 -19.10
CA PHE A 108 -4.18 5.23 -20.35
C PHE A 108 -3.64 3.81 -20.49
N ASP A 109 -4.47 2.91 -21.02
CA ASP A 109 -4.02 1.62 -21.54
C ASP A 109 -3.82 1.75 -23.06
N GLU A 110 -2.63 1.42 -23.51
CA GLU A 110 -2.35 1.28 -24.95
C GLU A 110 -2.95 -0.05 -25.41
N LYS A 111 -4.10 0.01 -26.06
CA LYS A 111 -4.67 -1.14 -26.75
C LYS A 111 -4.03 -1.25 -28.11
N ARG A 112 -3.21 -2.25 -28.30
CA ARG A 112 -2.63 -2.56 -29.59
C ARG A 112 -3.49 -3.57 -30.30
N THR A 113 -3.93 -3.21 -31.48
CA THR A 113 -4.61 -4.09 -32.42
C THR A 113 -3.61 -4.43 -33.52
N LEU A 114 -3.45 -5.72 -33.76
CA LEU A 114 -2.62 -6.22 -34.84
C LEU A 114 -3.50 -6.53 -36.04
N THR A 115 -3.18 -5.98 -37.19
CA THR A 115 -3.93 -6.14 -38.42
C THR A 115 -3.01 -6.70 -39.52
N LEU A 116 -3.45 -7.76 -40.19
CA LEU A 116 -2.77 -8.32 -41.35
C LEU A 116 -2.87 -7.37 -42.56
N VAL A 117 -1.80 -7.25 -43.28
CA VAL A 117 -1.83 -6.59 -44.58
C VAL A 117 -2.46 -7.54 -45.59
N SER A 118 -3.29 -7.01 -46.50
CA SER A 118 -3.97 -7.82 -47.54
C SER A 118 -2.98 -8.71 -48.30
N GLY A 119 -3.30 -9.99 -48.42
CA GLY A 119 -2.45 -11.00 -49.06
C GLY A 119 -1.23 -11.40 -48.23
N ALA A 120 -1.22 -11.20 -46.92
CA ALA A 120 -0.12 -11.59 -46.07
C ALA A 120 0.06 -13.12 -45.98
N GLN A 121 -1.00 -13.89 -46.16
CA GLN A 121 -0.96 -15.36 -46.18
C GLN A 121 -0.13 -15.89 -47.35
N ASP A 122 -0.31 -15.33 -48.56
CA ASP A 122 0.37 -15.76 -49.77
C ASP A 122 1.82 -15.28 -49.82
N LYS A 123 2.20 -14.33 -49.00
CA LYS A 123 3.54 -13.73 -48.93
C LYS A 123 4.42 -14.32 -47.85
N LEU A 124 3.96 -15.36 -47.14
CA LEU A 124 4.80 -16.09 -46.20
C LEU A 124 5.78 -17.01 -46.96
N PRO A 125 7.10 -16.92 -46.67
CA PRO A 125 8.06 -17.83 -47.29
C PRO A 125 7.77 -19.29 -46.89
N PRO A 126 7.96 -20.26 -47.79
CA PRO A 126 7.74 -21.69 -47.51
C PRO A 126 8.49 -22.21 -46.28
N GLY A 127 9.68 -21.66 -45.98
CA GLY A 127 10.48 -22.01 -44.80
C GLY A 127 9.95 -21.51 -43.46
N MET A 128 8.86 -20.76 -43.45
CA MET A 128 8.21 -20.28 -42.22
C MET A 128 6.85 -20.94 -41.92
N ALA A 129 6.43 -21.92 -42.71
CA ALA A 129 5.12 -22.58 -42.62
C ALA A 129 4.82 -23.15 -41.23
N ASN A 130 5.83 -23.62 -40.48
CA ASN A 130 5.71 -24.14 -39.12
C ASN A 130 6.24 -23.18 -38.05
N SER A 131 6.39 -21.92 -38.34
CA SER A 131 6.93 -20.93 -37.41
C SER A 131 5.83 -20.25 -36.58
N GLY A 132 6.19 -19.64 -35.45
CA GLY A 132 5.29 -18.78 -34.67
C GLY A 132 4.67 -17.65 -35.51
N ALA A 133 5.36 -17.18 -36.57
CA ALA A 133 4.84 -16.19 -37.50
C ALA A 133 3.67 -16.72 -38.35
N ALA A 134 3.75 -17.96 -38.86
CA ALA A 134 2.66 -18.59 -39.58
C ALA A 134 1.44 -18.82 -38.67
N ARG A 135 1.68 -19.27 -37.42
CA ARG A 135 0.63 -19.42 -36.41
C ARG A 135 -0.06 -18.07 -36.12
N LEU A 136 0.69 -16.97 -36.03
CA LEU A 136 0.11 -15.65 -35.80
C LEU A 136 -0.72 -15.17 -37.00
N VAL A 137 -0.28 -15.44 -38.24
CA VAL A 137 -1.04 -15.14 -39.45
C VAL A 137 -2.33 -15.95 -39.49
N GLN A 138 -2.27 -17.25 -39.17
CA GLN A 138 -3.47 -18.11 -39.12
C GLN A 138 -4.49 -17.59 -38.11
N LEU A 139 -4.04 -17.34 -36.87
CA LEU A 139 -4.91 -16.80 -35.79
C LEU A 139 -5.57 -15.47 -36.18
N LEU A 140 -4.81 -14.57 -36.79
CA LEU A 140 -5.35 -13.30 -37.26
C LEU A 140 -6.36 -13.49 -38.40
N THR A 141 -6.12 -14.42 -39.29
CA THR A 141 -7.04 -14.74 -40.38
C THR A 141 -8.35 -15.30 -39.83
N ASP A 142 -8.28 -16.24 -38.91
CA ASP A 142 -9.45 -16.85 -38.27
C ASP A 142 -10.29 -15.81 -37.51
N LEU A 143 -9.66 -14.72 -37.06
CA LEU A 143 -10.28 -13.60 -36.38
C LEU A 143 -10.68 -12.42 -37.31
N GLY A 144 -10.72 -12.65 -38.62
CA GLY A 144 -11.16 -11.63 -39.58
C GLY A 144 -10.05 -10.62 -39.97
N GLY A 145 -8.78 -10.99 -39.82
CA GLY A 145 -7.62 -10.18 -40.25
C GLY A 145 -7.14 -9.15 -39.23
N SER A 146 -7.86 -8.94 -38.13
CA SER A 146 -7.48 -7.95 -37.10
C SER A 146 -7.91 -8.43 -35.71
N ALA A 147 -7.01 -8.34 -34.72
CA ALA A 147 -7.34 -8.69 -33.34
C ALA A 147 -6.46 -7.95 -32.30
N PRO A 148 -6.95 -7.79 -31.05
CA PRO A 148 -6.19 -7.22 -29.96
C PRO A 148 -4.90 -8.04 -29.67
N GLU A 149 -3.77 -7.38 -29.53
CA GLU A 149 -2.48 -8.03 -29.21
C GLU A 149 -2.57 -8.92 -27.98
N ARG A 150 -3.32 -8.48 -26.95
CA ARG A 150 -3.49 -9.24 -25.70
C ARG A 150 -4.16 -10.60 -25.93
N THR A 151 -5.19 -10.65 -26.76
CA THR A 151 -5.91 -11.89 -27.11
C THR A 151 -5.00 -12.87 -27.85
N LEU A 152 -4.22 -12.35 -28.79
CA LEU A 152 -3.27 -13.15 -29.58
C LEU A 152 -2.11 -13.68 -28.73
N ARG A 153 -1.59 -12.86 -27.82
CA ARG A 153 -0.50 -13.24 -26.92
C ARG A 153 -0.84 -14.41 -26.01
N GLN A 154 -2.10 -14.53 -25.59
CA GLN A 154 -2.60 -15.65 -24.75
C GLN A 154 -2.61 -16.99 -25.49
N GLN A 155 -2.55 -16.98 -26.82
CA GLN A 155 -2.55 -18.19 -27.66
C GLN A 155 -1.14 -18.75 -27.92
N PHE A 156 -0.09 -18.10 -27.38
CA PHE A 156 1.29 -18.51 -27.53
C PHE A 156 1.84 -19.11 -26.23
N GLU A 157 2.73 -20.08 -26.37
CA GLU A 157 3.36 -20.79 -25.24
C GLU A 157 4.23 -19.90 -24.35
N SER A 158 4.80 -18.85 -24.92
CA SER A 158 5.60 -17.87 -24.19
C SER A 158 5.50 -16.47 -24.78
N PRO A 159 5.64 -15.42 -23.95
CA PRO A 159 5.71 -14.04 -24.43
C PRO A 159 6.81 -13.80 -25.46
N GLN A 160 7.96 -14.47 -25.30
CA GLN A 160 9.11 -14.35 -26.20
C GLN A 160 8.80 -14.92 -27.59
N ALA A 161 8.11 -16.05 -27.66
CA ALA A 161 7.70 -16.67 -28.92
C ALA A 161 6.72 -15.76 -29.70
N PHE A 162 5.79 -15.14 -28.98
CA PHE A 162 4.86 -14.16 -29.56
C PHE A 162 5.60 -12.92 -30.09
N ASP A 163 6.48 -12.32 -29.29
CA ASP A 163 7.23 -11.12 -29.67
C ASP A 163 8.14 -11.38 -30.88
N ALA A 164 8.76 -12.56 -30.96
CA ALA A 164 9.56 -12.98 -32.11
C ALA A 164 8.68 -13.10 -33.37
N ALA A 165 7.47 -13.68 -33.26
CA ALA A 165 6.52 -13.80 -34.37
C ALA A 165 6.08 -12.43 -34.89
N VAL A 166 5.72 -11.51 -33.97
CA VAL A 166 5.34 -10.14 -34.30
C VAL A 166 6.49 -9.41 -35.01
N GLN A 167 7.71 -9.50 -34.48
CA GLN A 167 8.87 -8.87 -35.08
C GLN A 167 9.16 -9.41 -36.49
N ALA A 168 9.07 -10.73 -36.69
CA ALA A 168 9.31 -11.39 -37.99
C ALA A 168 8.34 -10.89 -39.06
N LEU A 169 7.04 -10.74 -38.72
CA LEU A 169 6.02 -10.23 -39.63
C LEU A 169 6.14 -8.72 -39.90
N ARG A 170 6.44 -7.93 -38.86
CA ARG A 170 6.66 -6.47 -39.00
C ARG A 170 7.87 -6.16 -39.86
N LYS A 171 8.97 -6.89 -39.72
CA LYS A 171 10.18 -6.74 -40.55
C LYS A 171 9.86 -6.94 -42.04
N ARG A 172 8.87 -7.79 -42.35
CA ARG A 172 8.40 -8.09 -43.69
C ARG A 172 7.23 -7.19 -44.16
N ARG A 173 6.80 -6.26 -43.32
CA ARG A 173 5.64 -5.38 -43.58
C ARG A 173 4.33 -6.14 -43.83
N LEU A 174 4.20 -7.34 -43.28
CA LEU A 174 2.99 -8.16 -43.37
C LEU A 174 2.00 -7.91 -42.24
N LEU A 175 2.41 -7.19 -41.20
CA LEU A 175 1.62 -6.87 -40.01
C LEU A 175 1.66 -5.37 -39.72
N ARG A 176 0.51 -4.77 -39.52
CA ARG A 176 0.36 -3.42 -38.96
C ARG A 176 -0.01 -3.54 -37.50
N ALA A 177 0.44 -2.60 -36.70
CA ALA A 177 0.03 -2.47 -35.31
C ALA A 177 -0.50 -1.06 -35.10
N ASP A 178 -1.80 -0.98 -34.88
CA ASP A 178 -2.48 0.27 -34.54
C ASP A 178 -2.61 0.33 -33.02
N ALA A 179 -2.16 1.44 -32.45
CA ALA A 179 -2.25 1.68 -31.02
C ALA A 179 -3.34 2.72 -30.76
N SER A 180 -4.34 2.35 -29.97
CA SER A 180 -5.33 3.27 -29.45
C SER A 180 -5.12 3.46 -27.95
N LEU A 181 -5.15 4.68 -27.49
CA LEU A 181 -5.09 5.02 -26.06
C LEU A 181 -6.51 5.07 -25.52
N THR A 182 -6.78 4.24 -24.51
CA THR A 182 -8.07 4.24 -23.81
C THR A 182 -7.80 4.51 -22.33
N GLN A 183 -8.43 5.51 -21.76
CA GLN A 183 -8.31 5.79 -20.33
C GLN A 183 -8.93 4.65 -19.53
N LYS A 184 -8.27 4.22 -18.44
CA LYS A 184 -8.70 3.10 -17.59
C LYS A 184 -10.03 3.36 -16.90
N ALA A 185 -10.33 4.59 -16.57
CA ALA A 185 -11.64 5.03 -16.09
C ALA A 185 -12.00 6.37 -16.73
N SER A 186 -13.22 6.47 -17.24
CA SER A 186 -13.83 7.70 -17.73
C SER A 186 -14.98 8.10 -16.82
N GLU A 187 -15.44 9.31 -16.95
CA GLU A 187 -16.69 9.76 -16.36
C GLU A 187 -17.83 8.84 -16.77
N LYS A 188 -18.61 8.41 -15.79
CA LYS A 188 -19.85 7.71 -16.09
C LYS A 188 -20.94 8.73 -16.21
N THR A 189 -21.51 8.87 -17.40
CA THR A 189 -22.68 9.70 -17.64
C THR A 189 -23.93 8.84 -17.74
N ILE A 190 -25.03 9.38 -17.31
CA ILE A 190 -26.35 8.85 -17.52
C ILE A 190 -27.17 9.88 -18.32
N LYS A 191 -27.98 9.38 -19.24
CA LYS A 191 -28.89 10.24 -19.99
C LYS A 191 -30.10 10.54 -19.12
N VAL A 192 -30.35 11.82 -18.87
CA VAL A 192 -31.48 12.32 -18.07
C VAL A 192 -32.45 12.99 -19.03
N ALA A 193 -33.75 12.80 -18.79
CA ALA A 193 -34.80 13.54 -19.46
C ALA A 193 -35.48 14.50 -18.48
N ALA A 194 -35.73 15.72 -18.95
CA ALA A 194 -36.48 16.75 -18.27
C ALA A 194 -37.57 17.32 -19.16
N LEU A 195 -38.59 17.93 -18.61
CA LEU A 195 -39.57 18.66 -19.38
C LEU A 195 -38.93 19.86 -20.09
N ALA A 196 -39.18 20.03 -21.37
CA ALA A 196 -38.78 21.20 -22.17
C ALA A 196 -39.93 22.21 -22.30
N VAL A 197 -41.09 21.86 -21.81
CA VAL A 197 -42.32 22.66 -21.81
C VAL A 197 -42.89 22.77 -20.39
N SER A 198 -43.89 23.62 -20.19
CA SER A 198 -44.56 23.69 -18.88
C SER A 198 -45.25 22.36 -18.50
N ALA A 199 -45.40 22.07 -17.22
CA ALA A 199 -46.09 20.90 -16.75
C ALA A 199 -47.56 20.85 -17.25
N GLU A 200 -48.18 22.02 -17.42
CA GLU A 200 -49.52 22.14 -17.94
C GLU A 200 -49.62 21.72 -19.42
N GLU A 201 -48.71 22.19 -20.24
CA GLU A 201 -48.62 21.80 -21.66
C GLU A 201 -48.28 20.31 -21.84
N ALA A 202 -47.40 19.79 -21.02
CA ALA A 202 -47.05 18.37 -21.00
C ALA A 202 -48.27 17.50 -20.63
N GLU A 203 -49.06 17.91 -19.61
CA GLU A 203 -50.26 17.18 -19.19
C GLU A 203 -51.38 17.27 -20.25
N GLN A 204 -51.55 18.43 -20.88
CA GLN A 204 -52.51 18.57 -21.99
C GLN A 204 -52.16 17.64 -23.17
N PHE A 205 -50.88 17.55 -23.50
CA PHE A 205 -50.43 16.60 -24.54
C PHE A 205 -50.65 15.15 -24.11
N ALA A 206 -50.31 14.81 -22.83
CA ALA A 206 -50.50 13.49 -22.28
C ALA A 206 -52.01 13.07 -22.30
N ALA A 207 -52.93 13.98 -21.95
CA ALA A 207 -54.36 13.74 -22.00
C ALA A 207 -54.86 13.47 -23.43
N LYS A 208 -54.40 14.26 -24.42
CA LYS A 208 -54.74 14.07 -25.84
C LYS A 208 -54.23 12.73 -26.41
N LYS A 209 -53.13 12.24 -25.89
CA LYS A 209 -52.45 11.03 -26.37
C LYS A 209 -52.68 9.80 -25.48
N GLN A 210 -53.52 9.88 -24.48
CA GLN A 210 -53.77 8.82 -23.48
C GLN A 210 -54.16 7.47 -24.15
N PHE A 211 -54.95 7.47 -25.19
CA PHE A 211 -55.38 6.27 -25.87
C PHE A 211 -54.54 5.90 -27.11
N SER A 212 -53.99 6.90 -27.81
CA SER A 212 -53.24 6.68 -29.06
C SER A 212 -51.73 6.44 -28.82
N ALA A 213 -51.17 6.90 -27.70
CA ALA A 213 -49.77 6.70 -27.31
C ALA A 213 -49.62 6.64 -25.78
N PRO A 214 -50.16 5.62 -25.13
CA PRO A 214 -50.28 5.58 -23.65
C PRO A 214 -48.92 5.65 -22.94
N LEU A 215 -47.89 5.06 -23.51
CA LEU A 215 -46.53 5.08 -22.93
C LEU A 215 -45.88 6.48 -22.99
N GLN A 216 -46.18 7.29 -24.02
CA GLN A 216 -45.75 8.69 -24.09
C GLN A 216 -46.46 9.53 -23.01
N ALA A 217 -47.79 9.31 -22.87
CA ALA A 217 -48.59 9.98 -21.86
C ALA A 217 -48.13 9.65 -20.42
N ALA A 218 -47.84 8.36 -20.15
CA ALA A 218 -47.32 7.91 -18.86
C ALA A 218 -45.98 8.54 -18.51
N LEU A 219 -45.07 8.59 -19.47
CA LEU A 219 -43.74 9.16 -19.26
C LEU A 219 -43.78 10.69 -19.03
N LEU A 220 -44.63 11.41 -19.76
CA LEU A 220 -44.83 12.84 -19.53
C LEU A 220 -45.47 13.14 -18.16
N ARG A 221 -46.48 12.36 -17.74
CA ARG A 221 -47.08 12.50 -16.41
C ARG A 221 -46.10 12.23 -15.28
N LEU A 222 -45.26 11.20 -15.45
CA LEU A 222 -44.21 10.94 -14.49
C LEU A 222 -43.23 12.12 -14.40
N LEU A 223 -42.82 12.69 -15.56
CA LEU A 223 -41.95 13.85 -15.59
C LEU A 223 -42.63 15.11 -15.03
N CYS A 224 -43.94 15.28 -15.17
CA CYS A 224 -44.67 16.37 -14.49
C CYS A 224 -44.61 16.25 -12.98
N THR A 225 -44.51 15.04 -12.45
CA THR A 225 -44.39 14.80 -11.00
C THR A 225 -42.97 14.94 -10.47
N VAL A 226 -41.97 14.40 -11.20
CA VAL A 226 -40.55 14.34 -10.71
C VAL A 226 -39.65 15.43 -11.30
N GLY A 227 -40.13 16.17 -12.32
CA GLY A 227 -39.41 17.22 -13.02
C GLY A 227 -38.37 16.71 -14.01
N ALA A 228 -37.41 15.93 -13.54
CA ALA A 228 -36.34 15.29 -14.32
C ALA A 228 -35.94 13.95 -13.73
N GLY A 229 -35.43 13.04 -14.57
CA GLY A 229 -34.94 11.75 -14.08
C GLY A 229 -34.15 10.98 -15.11
N PRO A 230 -33.37 9.94 -14.67
CA PRO A 230 -32.63 9.07 -15.58
C PRO A 230 -33.56 8.40 -16.60
N CYS A 231 -33.25 8.52 -17.88
CA CYS A 231 -34.10 7.98 -18.95
C CYS A 231 -34.42 6.48 -18.77
N ARG A 232 -33.45 5.72 -18.25
CA ARG A 232 -33.63 4.28 -18.02
C ARG A 232 -34.63 4.00 -16.91
N GLU A 233 -34.52 4.70 -15.79
CA GLU A 233 -35.46 4.55 -14.65
C GLU A 233 -36.85 5.01 -15.02
N LEU A 234 -36.99 6.13 -15.74
CA LEU A 234 -38.25 6.61 -16.26
C LEU A 234 -38.88 5.58 -17.20
N CYS A 235 -38.11 4.92 -18.05
CA CYS A 235 -38.58 3.85 -18.92
C CYS A 235 -39.02 2.61 -18.13
N GLU A 236 -38.27 2.21 -17.11
CA GLU A 236 -38.60 1.05 -16.24
C GLU A 236 -39.89 1.30 -15.46
N LEU A 237 -40.09 2.49 -14.92
CA LEU A 237 -41.29 2.86 -14.15
C LEU A 237 -42.55 2.98 -15.02
N THR A 238 -42.42 3.38 -16.27
CA THR A 238 -43.57 3.62 -17.18
C THR A 238 -43.82 2.51 -18.20
N GLY A 239 -42.89 1.54 -18.28
CA GLY A 239 -42.91 0.53 -19.35
C GLY A 239 -42.53 1.10 -20.72
N ALA A 240 -42.08 2.35 -20.81
CA ALA A 240 -41.69 2.99 -22.05
C ALA A 240 -40.27 2.51 -22.50
N SER A 241 -39.93 2.79 -23.76
CA SER A 241 -38.62 2.48 -24.32
C SER A 241 -37.80 3.76 -24.57
N MET A 242 -36.49 3.60 -24.78
CA MET A 242 -35.60 4.72 -25.18
C MET A 242 -36.04 5.37 -26.51
N GLN A 243 -36.75 4.63 -27.37
CA GLN A 243 -37.35 5.19 -28.58
C GLN A 243 -38.50 6.16 -28.26
N THR A 244 -39.27 5.88 -27.22
CA THR A 244 -40.32 6.77 -26.71
C THR A 244 -39.73 8.07 -26.21
N VAL A 245 -38.64 8.02 -25.43
CA VAL A 245 -37.89 9.19 -24.97
C VAL A 245 -37.39 10.00 -26.17
N SER A 246 -36.74 9.35 -27.15
CA SER A 246 -36.23 10.03 -28.35
C SER A 246 -37.31 10.71 -29.17
N ARG A 247 -38.50 10.09 -29.23
CA ARG A 247 -39.65 10.66 -29.94
C ARG A 247 -40.24 11.87 -29.25
N LEU A 248 -40.36 11.87 -27.93
CA LEU A 248 -40.79 13.01 -27.14
C LEU A 248 -39.78 14.17 -27.20
N ALA A 249 -38.47 13.85 -27.21
CA ALA A 249 -37.43 14.86 -27.42
C ALA A 249 -37.52 15.51 -28.82
N LYS A 250 -37.78 14.72 -29.88
CA LYS A 250 -37.96 15.25 -31.24
C LYS A 250 -39.25 16.11 -31.36
N LEU A 251 -40.23 15.88 -30.51
CA LEU A 251 -41.46 16.70 -30.47
C LEU A 251 -41.26 17.98 -29.63
N GLY A 252 -40.09 18.17 -29.04
CA GLY A 252 -39.79 19.35 -28.21
C GLY A 252 -40.44 19.36 -26.84
N LEU A 253 -41.04 18.25 -26.40
CA LEU A 253 -41.76 18.15 -25.13
C LEU A 253 -40.84 17.85 -23.95
N ILE A 254 -39.73 17.17 -24.24
CA ILE A 254 -38.68 16.91 -23.28
C ILE A 254 -37.32 17.25 -23.87
N GLU A 255 -36.40 17.61 -23.04
CA GLU A 255 -35.00 17.69 -23.38
C GLU A 255 -34.24 16.53 -22.76
N THR A 256 -33.15 16.13 -23.40
CA THR A 256 -32.29 15.07 -22.86
C THR A 256 -30.88 15.58 -22.82
N TYR A 257 -30.24 15.43 -21.66
CA TYR A 257 -28.84 15.79 -21.44
C TYR A 257 -28.09 14.68 -20.71
N GLU A 258 -26.78 14.69 -20.83
CA GLU A 258 -25.91 13.79 -20.08
C GLU A 258 -25.60 14.37 -18.71
N GLN A 259 -25.89 13.63 -17.67
CA GLN A 259 -25.56 13.97 -16.29
C GLN A 259 -24.52 13.02 -15.76
N GLU A 260 -23.50 13.55 -15.12
CA GLU A 260 -22.47 12.74 -14.46
C GLU A 260 -23.11 11.93 -13.33
N GLN A 261 -22.81 10.61 -13.32
CA GLN A 261 -23.16 9.70 -12.24
C GLN A 261 -21.88 9.18 -11.57
N LEU A 262 -21.58 9.66 -10.37
CA LEU A 262 -20.45 9.18 -9.60
C LEU A 262 -20.68 7.73 -9.13
N ARG A 263 -19.67 6.89 -9.33
CA ARG A 263 -19.60 5.53 -8.81
C ARG A 263 -19.13 5.60 -7.37
N SER A 264 -20.03 5.85 -6.44
CA SER A 264 -19.69 5.81 -5.02
C SER A 264 -19.74 4.37 -4.52
N PRO A 265 -18.84 3.95 -3.61
CA PRO A 265 -19.02 2.70 -2.86
C PRO A 265 -20.42 2.69 -2.24
N LYS A 266 -21.08 1.52 -2.24
CA LYS A 266 -22.39 1.40 -1.58
C LYS A 266 -22.25 1.88 -0.14
N ARG A 267 -22.87 3.01 0.18
CA ARG A 267 -22.97 3.54 1.53
C ARG A 267 -24.34 3.15 2.05
N GLU A 268 -24.34 2.46 3.19
CA GLU A 268 -25.59 2.27 3.92
C GLU A 268 -26.01 3.65 4.44
N ASP A 269 -27.30 3.92 4.43
CA ASP A 269 -27.86 5.10 5.08
C ASP A 269 -27.67 4.95 6.60
N VAL A 270 -26.65 5.61 7.12
CA VAL A 270 -26.26 5.54 8.52
C VAL A 270 -26.94 6.69 9.26
N PRO A 271 -27.69 6.41 10.35
CA PRO A 271 -28.22 7.46 11.20
C PRO A 271 -27.10 8.36 11.72
N SER A 272 -27.37 9.65 11.81
CA SER A 272 -26.39 10.61 12.36
C SER A 272 -26.02 10.23 13.80
N ALA A 273 -24.73 10.22 14.10
CA ALA A 273 -24.26 9.96 15.44
C ALA A 273 -24.57 11.15 16.38
N GLY A 274 -24.85 10.85 17.64
CA GLY A 274 -25.01 11.84 18.69
C GLY A 274 -23.69 12.61 18.97
N PRO A 275 -23.74 13.58 19.89
CA PRO A 275 -22.56 14.34 20.29
C PRO A 275 -21.48 13.46 20.88
N LEU A 276 -20.23 13.78 20.56
CA LEU A 276 -19.05 13.09 21.09
C LEU A 276 -18.80 13.50 22.53
N THR A 277 -18.72 12.55 23.44
CA THR A 277 -18.26 12.77 24.82
C THR A 277 -16.84 12.29 24.98
N LEU A 278 -15.94 13.16 25.43
CA LEU A 278 -14.56 12.86 25.74
C LEU A 278 -14.39 12.72 27.26
N ASN A 279 -13.57 11.77 27.71
CA ASN A 279 -13.16 11.72 29.10
C ASN A 279 -12.10 12.81 29.41
N ALA A 280 -11.69 12.96 30.67
CA ALA A 280 -10.77 14.02 31.06
C ALA A 280 -9.42 13.96 30.36
N GLU A 281 -8.80 12.76 30.21
CA GLU A 281 -7.52 12.60 29.48
C GLU A 281 -7.68 12.92 27.98
N GLN A 282 -8.76 12.47 27.36
CA GLN A 282 -9.07 12.74 25.96
C GLN A 282 -9.35 14.23 25.72
N GLN A 283 -10.03 14.90 26.67
CA GLN A 283 -10.30 16.32 26.56
C GLN A 283 -9.02 17.15 26.64
N ILE A 284 -8.11 16.84 27.57
CA ILE A 284 -6.80 17.50 27.68
C ILE A 284 -6.00 17.32 26.37
N ALA A 285 -5.98 16.10 25.83
CA ALA A 285 -5.29 15.83 24.58
C ALA A 285 -5.94 16.58 23.40
N PHE A 286 -7.27 16.59 23.32
CA PHE A 286 -8.01 17.33 22.30
C PHE A 286 -7.72 18.83 22.37
N ASP A 287 -7.81 19.45 23.55
CA ASP A 287 -7.59 20.89 23.71
C ASP A 287 -6.19 21.30 23.30
N GLY A 288 -5.19 20.51 23.69
CA GLY A 288 -3.79 20.73 23.31
C GLY A 288 -3.58 20.61 21.81
N LEU A 289 -4.06 19.53 21.19
CA LEU A 289 -3.97 19.28 19.76
C LEU A 289 -4.75 20.29 18.94
N ASN A 290 -5.95 20.67 19.37
CA ASN A 290 -6.79 21.65 18.71
C ASN A 290 -6.11 23.03 18.72
N ARG A 291 -5.53 23.45 19.85
CA ARG A 291 -4.75 24.68 19.93
C ARG A 291 -3.55 24.65 19.01
N GLN A 292 -2.84 23.49 18.93
CA GLN A 292 -1.71 23.33 18.03
C GLN A 292 -2.13 23.39 16.55
N MET A 293 -3.27 22.80 16.18
CA MET A 293 -3.80 22.80 14.81
C MET A 293 -4.11 24.22 14.30
N THR A 294 -4.45 25.16 15.18
CA THR A 294 -4.75 26.55 14.84
C THR A 294 -3.51 27.44 14.74
N GLN A 295 -2.32 26.97 15.10
CA GLN A 295 -1.07 27.73 14.98
C GLN A 295 -0.69 27.96 13.52
N GLU A 296 0.12 28.96 13.27
CA GLU A 296 0.68 29.26 11.93
C GLU A 296 1.53 28.09 11.39
N LYS A 297 2.25 27.39 12.26
CA LYS A 297 3.08 26.22 11.96
C LYS A 297 2.72 25.07 12.90
N PRO A 298 1.66 24.32 12.60
CA PRO A 298 1.16 23.30 13.52
C PRO A 298 2.15 22.17 13.84
N GLY A 299 3.08 21.87 12.89
CA GLY A 299 4.10 20.85 13.10
C GLY A 299 3.53 19.43 13.17
N ALA A 300 4.12 18.59 14.04
CA ALA A 300 3.70 17.22 14.25
C ALA A 300 3.48 16.92 15.74
N ALA A 301 2.59 15.96 16.01
CA ALA A 301 2.28 15.50 17.36
C ALA A 301 2.15 13.98 17.41
N LEU A 302 2.44 13.38 18.56
CA LEU A 302 2.18 11.98 18.87
C LEU A 302 1.08 11.90 19.93
N LEU A 303 0.01 11.17 19.62
CA LEU A 303 -1.01 10.73 20.58
C LEU A 303 -0.69 9.28 20.97
N TYR A 304 0.07 9.13 22.04
CA TYR A 304 0.39 7.85 22.64
C TYR A 304 -0.73 7.43 23.58
N GLY A 305 -1.33 6.29 23.36
CA GLY A 305 -2.43 5.82 24.21
C GLY A 305 -2.56 4.31 24.20
N VAL A 306 -2.71 3.73 25.39
CA VAL A 306 -2.88 2.28 25.54
C VAL A 306 -3.98 1.72 24.64
N THR A 307 -3.93 0.42 24.35
CA THR A 307 -4.95 -0.25 23.55
C THR A 307 -6.34 -0.06 24.19
N GLY A 308 -7.31 0.47 23.43
CA GLY A 308 -8.65 0.76 23.96
C GLY A 308 -8.78 2.08 24.74
N SER A 309 -7.79 2.99 24.68
CA SER A 309 -7.86 4.32 25.30
C SER A 309 -8.83 5.31 24.61
N GLY A 310 -9.41 4.94 23.47
CA GLY A 310 -10.35 5.78 22.74
C GLY A 310 -9.70 6.87 21.88
N LYS A 311 -8.49 6.67 21.36
CA LYS A 311 -7.83 7.58 20.40
C LYS A 311 -8.75 8.02 19.27
N THR A 312 -9.58 7.13 18.75
CA THR A 312 -10.53 7.43 17.67
C THR A 312 -11.52 8.51 18.03
N SER A 313 -11.96 8.63 19.31
CA SER A 313 -12.86 9.71 19.76
C SER A 313 -12.16 11.06 19.69
N VAL A 314 -10.88 11.14 20.04
CA VAL A 314 -10.07 12.36 19.89
C VAL A 314 -9.92 12.72 18.41
N TYR A 315 -9.70 11.73 17.51
CA TYR A 315 -9.65 11.98 16.06
C TYR A 315 -10.96 12.56 15.53
N LEU A 316 -12.11 12.00 15.92
CA LEU A 316 -13.41 12.49 15.48
C LEU A 316 -13.65 13.93 15.94
N ALA A 317 -13.30 14.26 17.18
CA ALA A 317 -13.42 15.62 17.72
C ALA A 317 -12.51 16.60 16.94
N LEU A 318 -11.26 16.24 16.66
CA LEU A 318 -10.32 17.06 15.89
C LEU A 318 -10.77 17.26 14.44
N ILE A 319 -11.26 16.19 13.78
CA ILE A 319 -11.81 16.27 12.42
C ILE A 319 -13.00 17.24 12.40
N ARG A 320 -13.91 17.16 13.37
CA ARG A 320 -15.04 18.09 13.49
C ARG A 320 -14.54 19.52 13.61
N SER A 321 -13.61 19.77 14.54
CA SER A 321 -13.04 21.11 14.74
C SER A 321 -12.35 21.65 13.47
N ALA A 322 -11.63 20.79 12.72
CA ALA A 322 -11.02 21.18 11.45
C ALA A 322 -12.08 21.59 10.41
N LEU A 323 -13.17 20.81 10.29
CA LEU A 323 -14.27 21.12 9.38
C LEU A 323 -15.00 22.42 9.75
N ASP A 324 -15.23 22.66 11.05
CA ASP A 324 -15.87 23.87 11.56
C ASP A 324 -15.00 25.12 11.29
N ALA A 325 -13.66 24.94 11.31
CA ALA A 325 -12.70 25.97 10.91
C ALA A 325 -12.57 26.16 9.37
N GLY A 326 -13.40 25.50 8.56
CA GLY A 326 -13.33 25.58 7.10
C GLY A 326 -12.18 24.79 6.48
N ARG A 327 -11.52 23.90 7.22
CA ARG A 327 -10.38 23.10 6.78
C ARG A 327 -10.77 21.64 6.53
N SER A 328 -9.97 20.93 5.77
CA SER A 328 -10.18 19.51 5.46
C SER A 328 -9.32 18.63 6.36
N ALA A 329 -9.69 17.36 6.49
CA ALA A 329 -8.97 16.40 7.31
C ALA A 329 -8.73 15.08 6.56
N MET A 330 -7.63 14.39 6.91
CA MET A 330 -7.29 13.07 6.41
C MET A 330 -7.03 12.13 7.60
N LEU A 331 -7.61 10.94 7.53
CA LEU A 331 -7.33 9.83 8.44
C LEU A 331 -6.76 8.66 7.63
N LEU A 332 -5.49 8.37 7.85
CA LEU A 332 -4.84 7.19 7.30
C LEU A 332 -4.87 6.08 8.34
N VAL A 333 -5.23 4.88 7.88
CA VAL A 333 -5.23 3.67 8.68
C VAL A 333 -4.54 2.54 7.91
N PRO A 334 -3.95 1.54 8.58
CA PRO A 334 -3.48 0.32 7.92
C PRO A 334 -4.63 -0.38 7.17
N GLU A 335 -4.32 -1.10 6.07
CA GLU A 335 -5.35 -1.75 5.25
C GLU A 335 -6.30 -2.64 6.07
N ILE A 336 -5.76 -3.36 7.04
CA ILE A 336 -6.53 -4.27 7.91
C ILE A 336 -7.40 -3.48 8.93
N ALA A 337 -7.03 -2.26 9.28
CA ALA A 337 -7.78 -1.42 10.21
C ALA A 337 -8.90 -0.60 9.52
N LEU A 338 -8.93 -0.58 8.19
CA LEU A 338 -10.00 0.06 7.42
C LEU A 338 -11.24 -0.84 7.40
N THR A 339 -11.88 -0.98 8.54
CA THR A 339 -13.04 -1.85 8.72
C THR A 339 -14.35 -1.14 8.39
N PRO A 340 -15.43 -1.88 8.01
CA PRO A 340 -16.76 -1.30 7.85
C PRO A 340 -17.23 -0.53 9.09
N GLN A 341 -16.88 -0.98 10.28
CA GLN A 341 -17.21 -0.30 11.55
C GLN A 341 -16.57 1.10 11.64
N LEU A 342 -15.30 1.25 11.26
CA LEU A 342 -14.64 2.55 11.21
C LEU A 342 -15.31 3.45 10.17
N LEU A 343 -15.57 2.92 8.97
CA LEU A 343 -16.23 3.66 7.88
C LEU A 343 -17.66 4.07 8.27
N HIS A 344 -18.41 3.17 8.89
CA HIS A 344 -19.73 3.44 9.42
C HIS A 344 -19.68 4.59 10.46
N LYS A 345 -18.74 4.51 11.41
CA LYS A 345 -18.55 5.54 12.43
C LYS A 345 -18.19 6.89 11.81
N MET A 346 -17.30 6.91 10.82
CA MET A 346 -16.93 8.14 10.11
C MET A 346 -18.10 8.73 9.32
N THR A 347 -18.87 7.87 8.63
CA THR A 347 -20.06 8.29 7.87
C THR A 347 -21.17 8.79 8.80
N ALA A 348 -21.38 8.17 9.96
CA ALA A 348 -22.36 8.63 10.97
C ALA A 348 -22.05 10.03 11.48
N HIS A 349 -20.77 10.40 11.63
CA HIS A 349 -20.37 11.72 12.12
C HIS A 349 -20.25 12.78 11.03
N PHE A 350 -19.86 12.43 9.82
CA PHE A 350 -19.51 13.40 8.77
C PHE A 350 -20.29 13.25 7.46
N GLY A 351 -21.14 12.23 7.33
CA GLY A 351 -22.05 12.04 6.21
C GLY A 351 -21.37 12.05 4.84
N LYS A 352 -21.90 12.83 3.92
CA LYS A 352 -21.41 12.96 2.54
C LYS A 352 -20.02 13.60 2.41
N ALA A 353 -19.56 14.30 3.46
CA ALA A 353 -18.21 14.91 3.46
C ALA A 353 -17.06 13.87 3.48
N VAL A 354 -17.36 12.60 3.77
CA VAL A 354 -16.36 11.53 3.78
C VAL A 354 -16.09 11.03 2.36
N ALA A 355 -14.84 10.84 2.01
CA ALA A 355 -14.38 10.06 0.86
C ALA A 355 -13.51 8.89 1.35
N VAL A 356 -13.59 7.76 0.66
CA VAL A 356 -12.84 6.55 1.03
C VAL A 356 -11.87 6.18 -0.08
N LEU A 357 -10.58 5.95 0.28
CA LEU A 357 -9.54 5.59 -0.69
C LEU A 357 -8.73 4.39 -0.20
N HIS A 358 -8.89 3.22 -0.83
CA HIS A 358 -8.12 2.00 -0.55
C HIS A 358 -7.91 1.14 -1.80
N SER A 359 -7.05 0.13 -1.68
CA SER A 359 -6.64 -0.76 -2.79
C SER A 359 -7.79 -1.60 -3.37
N SER A 360 -8.76 -2.00 -2.53
CA SER A 360 -9.88 -2.87 -2.92
C SER A 360 -11.00 -2.16 -3.70
N LEU A 361 -11.01 -0.82 -3.75
CA LEU A 361 -11.95 -0.08 -4.59
C LEU A 361 -11.71 -0.37 -6.07
N ARG A 362 -12.81 -0.48 -6.84
CA ARG A 362 -12.74 -0.56 -8.29
C ARG A 362 -12.08 0.70 -8.86
N VAL A 363 -11.42 0.55 -10.00
CA VAL A 363 -10.68 1.66 -10.63
C VAL A 363 -11.57 2.89 -10.85
N GLY A 364 -12.82 2.69 -11.30
CA GLY A 364 -13.79 3.77 -11.50
C GLY A 364 -14.24 4.44 -10.20
N GLU A 365 -14.49 3.67 -9.14
CA GLU A 365 -14.87 4.20 -7.82
C GLU A 365 -13.75 5.08 -7.23
N ARG A 366 -12.50 4.60 -7.33
CA ARG A 366 -11.33 5.35 -6.88
C ARG A 366 -11.12 6.64 -7.67
N TYR A 367 -11.38 6.61 -8.98
CA TYR A 367 -11.34 7.77 -9.86
C TYR A 367 -12.38 8.80 -9.45
N ASP A 368 -13.62 8.39 -9.19
CA ASP A 368 -14.73 9.27 -8.84
C ASP A 368 -14.56 9.85 -7.42
N GLU A 369 -14.12 9.05 -6.42
CA GLU A 369 -13.80 9.56 -5.08
C GLU A 369 -12.66 10.59 -5.12
N TRP A 370 -11.63 10.36 -5.95
CA TRP A 370 -10.55 11.32 -6.14
C TRP A 370 -11.06 12.66 -6.68
N ARG A 371 -11.97 12.63 -7.66
CA ARG A 371 -12.58 13.84 -8.23
C ARG A 371 -13.45 14.59 -7.23
N ARG A 372 -14.24 13.87 -6.41
CA ARG A 372 -15.01 14.47 -5.31
C ARG A 372 -14.13 15.22 -4.33
N ILE A 373 -12.97 14.65 -3.98
CA ILE A 373 -11.99 15.30 -3.11
C ILE A 373 -11.39 16.54 -3.81
N ALA A 374 -11.00 16.41 -5.07
CA ALA A 374 -10.42 17.51 -5.84
C ALA A 374 -11.38 18.70 -6.02
N ARG A 375 -12.69 18.41 -6.16
CA ARG A 375 -13.76 19.43 -6.23
C ARG A 375 -14.14 20.03 -4.88
N GLY A 376 -13.63 19.50 -3.76
CA GLY A 376 -13.98 19.95 -2.41
C GLY A 376 -15.34 19.45 -1.90
N GLU A 377 -16.02 18.54 -2.65
CA GLU A 377 -17.26 17.90 -2.25
C GLU A 377 -17.07 16.96 -1.05
N ALA A 378 -15.88 16.36 -0.95
CA ALA A 378 -15.46 15.56 0.18
C ALA A 378 -14.28 16.24 0.89
N ARG A 379 -14.50 16.59 2.16
CA ARG A 379 -13.52 17.31 2.99
C ARG A 379 -12.86 16.43 4.05
N VAL A 380 -13.32 15.19 4.22
CA VAL A 380 -12.74 14.18 5.10
C VAL A 380 -12.34 12.98 4.24
N VAL A 381 -11.05 12.67 4.19
CA VAL A 381 -10.54 11.50 3.49
C VAL A 381 -10.17 10.44 4.51
N VAL A 382 -10.75 9.25 4.35
CA VAL A 382 -10.37 8.05 5.12
C VAL A 382 -9.76 7.06 4.14
N GLY A 383 -8.58 6.55 4.46
CA GLY A 383 -7.98 5.59 3.54
C GLY A 383 -6.70 4.96 4.03
N THR A 384 -6.13 4.15 3.16
CA THR A 384 -4.88 3.46 3.42
C THR A 384 -3.68 4.28 2.93
N ARG A 385 -2.48 3.73 2.98
CA ARG A 385 -1.22 4.39 2.63
C ARG A 385 -1.31 5.35 1.42
N SER A 386 -1.93 4.92 0.32
CA SER A 386 -2.00 5.71 -0.92
C SER A 386 -2.92 6.93 -0.83
N ALA A 387 -3.83 6.97 0.15
CA ALA A 387 -4.69 8.12 0.37
C ALA A 387 -3.92 9.37 0.81
N VAL A 388 -2.66 9.21 1.25
CA VAL A 388 -1.76 10.35 1.57
C VAL A 388 -1.58 11.32 0.40
N PHE A 389 -1.85 10.91 -0.83
CA PHE A 389 -1.75 11.73 -2.04
C PHE A 389 -3.05 12.44 -2.42
N ALA A 390 -4.15 12.17 -1.73
CA ALA A 390 -5.46 12.74 -2.05
C ALA A 390 -5.40 14.28 -2.15
N PRO A 391 -6.04 14.87 -3.19
CA PRO A 391 -5.95 16.30 -3.49
C PRO A 391 -6.90 17.12 -2.61
N LEU A 392 -6.78 16.99 -1.29
CA LEU A 392 -7.54 17.75 -0.32
C LEU A 392 -7.30 19.26 -0.50
N GLN A 393 -8.39 20.01 -0.51
CA GLN A 393 -8.36 21.46 -0.47
C GLN A 393 -8.21 21.94 0.97
N ASN A 394 -7.28 22.85 1.23
CA ASN A 394 -7.04 23.48 2.52
C ASN A 394 -6.97 22.51 3.70
N PRO A 395 -6.07 21.49 3.68
CA PRO A 395 -5.99 20.53 4.77
C PRO A 395 -5.52 21.18 6.07
N GLY A 396 -6.18 20.83 7.18
CA GLY A 396 -5.86 21.29 8.54
C GLY A 396 -5.26 20.20 9.40
N LEU A 397 -5.58 18.94 9.08
CA LEU A 397 -5.26 17.80 9.92
C LEU A 397 -4.96 16.57 9.06
N LEU A 398 -3.82 15.95 9.31
CA LEU A 398 -3.39 14.69 8.69
C LEU A 398 -3.11 13.70 9.82
N ILE A 399 -3.96 12.68 9.96
CA ILE A 399 -3.84 11.68 11.03
C ILE A 399 -3.30 10.38 10.42
N LEU A 400 -2.31 9.77 11.08
CA LEU A 400 -1.85 8.41 10.83
C LEU A 400 -2.09 7.58 12.08
N ASP A 401 -3.11 6.73 12.04
CA ASP A 401 -3.39 5.78 13.12
C ASP A 401 -2.52 4.54 12.99
N GLU A 402 -2.16 3.90 14.12
CA GLU A 402 -1.20 2.80 14.18
C GLU A 402 0.07 3.11 13.36
N GLU A 403 0.70 4.27 13.62
CA GLU A 403 1.77 4.85 12.80
C GLU A 403 3.03 3.96 12.67
N GLN A 404 3.23 3.03 13.60
CA GLN A 404 4.31 2.05 13.60
C GLN A 404 4.15 0.97 12.52
N GLU A 405 2.98 0.89 11.88
CA GLU A 405 2.68 -0.18 10.93
C GLU A 405 3.55 -0.09 9.68
N HIS A 406 4.20 -1.21 9.36
CA HIS A 406 5.07 -1.32 8.18
C HIS A 406 4.34 -1.10 6.86
N THR A 407 3.02 -1.31 6.80
CA THR A 407 2.20 -1.11 5.59
C THR A 407 2.17 0.33 5.10
N TYR A 408 2.55 1.30 5.92
CA TYR A 408 2.78 2.69 5.50
C TYR A 408 4.01 2.89 4.62
N LYS A 409 4.93 1.92 4.56
CA LYS A 409 6.03 1.88 3.61
C LYS A 409 5.59 1.18 2.32
N SER A 410 5.88 1.76 1.16
CA SER A 410 5.63 1.13 -0.13
C SER A 410 6.69 0.07 -0.42
N GLU A 411 6.27 -1.14 -0.77
CA GLU A 411 7.16 -2.21 -1.22
C GLU A 411 7.60 -2.03 -2.68
N ASN A 412 6.75 -1.39 -3.49
CA ASN A 412 7.02 -1.09 -4.88
C ASN A 412 7.63 0.31 -5.05
N ALA A 413 8.39 0.51 -6.12
CA ALA A 413 8.92 1.83 -6.46
C ALA A 413 7.78 2.78 -6.90
N PRO A 414 7.83 4.03 -6.43
CA PRO A 414 8.75 4.58 -5.43
C PRO A 414 8.46 4.03 -4.03
N ARG A 415 9.53 3.64 -3.31
CA ARG A 415 9.43 3.05 -1.98
C ARG A 415 9.24 4.13 -0.90
N TYR A 416 8.18 4.92 -1.05
CA TYR A 416 7.86 5.99 -0.12
C TYR A 416 7.30 5.48 1.20
N HIS A 417 7.43 6.30 2.24
CA HIS A 417 6.75 6.10 3.52
C HIS A 417 5.68 7.18 3.70
N ALA A 418 4.43 6.78 3.98
CA ALA A 418 3.32 7.73 4.12
C ALA A 418 3.56 8.78 5.21
N ARG A 419 4.28 8.44 6.31
CA ARG A 419 4.70 9.38 7.35
C ARG A 419 5.50 10.55 6.78
N GLU A 420 6.51 10.28 5.93
CA GLU A 420 7.36 11.32 5.35
C GLU A 420 6.58 12.20 4.37
N ILE A 421 5.66 11.60 3.60
CA ILE A 421 4.76 12.35 2.71
C ILE A 421 3.82 13.24 3.51
N ALA A 422 3.22 12.72 4.59
CA ALA A 422 2.34 13.49 5.47
C ALA A 422 3.09 14.66 6.13
N LEU A 423 4.32 14.44 6.61
CA LEU A 423 5.16 15.51 7.18
C LEU A 423 5.51 16.58 6.14
N TYR A 424 5.88 16.16 4.91
CA TYR A 424 6.12 17.11 3.82
C TYR A 424 4.87 17.94 3.52
N ARG A 425 3.71 17.29 3.39
CA ARG A 425 2.43 17.95 3.16
C ARG A 425 2.05 18.87 4.30
N GLY A 426 2.12 18.38 5.55
CA GLY A 426 1.82 19.16 6.75
C GLY A 426 2.63 20.47 6.80
N ALA A 427 3.94 20.38 6.51
CA ALA A 427 4.82 21.55 6.47
C ALA A 427 4.47 22.53 5.32
N LYS A 428 4.06 22.04 4.14
CA LYS A 428 3.74 22.88 2.98
C LYS A 428 2.32 23.43 3.01
N GLU A 429 1.38 22.66 3.54
CA GLU A 429 -0.05 22.97 3.55
C GLU A 429 -0.49 23.55 4.91
N ARG A 430 0.44 23.74 5.86
CA ARG A 430 0.20 24.23 7.24
C ARG A 430 -0.84 23.40 7.98
N ALA A 431 -0.72 22.07 7.87
CA ALA A 431 -1.59 21.11 8.54
C ALA A 431 -0.87 20.45 9.72
N LEU A 432 -1.59 20.19 10.80
CA LEU A 432 -1.11 19.36 11.89
C LEU A 432 -0.99 17.93 11.42
N VAL A 433 0.17 17.30 11.64
CA VAL A 433 0.37 15.87 11.42
C VAL A 433 0.29 15.16 12.76
N LEU A 434 -0.73 14.34 12.93
CA LEU A 434 -0.98 13.60 14.16
C LEU A 434 -0.67 12.12 13.96
N PHE A 435 0.28 11.62 14.71
CA PHE A 435 0.60 10.20 14.80
C PHE A 435 -0.14 9.59 15.99
N GLY A 436 -0.87 8.49 15.78
CA GLY A 436 -1.56 7.77 16.83
C GLY A 436 -1.05 6.36 16.97
N SER A 437 -0.74 5.93 18.18
CA SER A 437 -0.29 4.55 18.44
C SER A 437 -0.43 4.15 19.90
N ALA A 438 -0.58 2.84 20.14
CA ALA A 438 -0.41 2.24 21.46
C ALA A 438 1.04 1.79 21.69
N THR A 439 1.78 1.54 20.61
CA THR A 439 3.16 1.12 20.60
C THR A 439 3.91 1.93 19.53
N PRO A 440 4.13 3.25 19.76
CA PRO A 440 4.75 4.12 18.78
C PRO A 440 6.09 3.58 18.27
N SER A 441 6.45 3.91 17.03
CA SER A 441 7.79 3.59 16.54
C SER A 441 8.84 4.29 17.37
N ILE A 442 10.00 3.65 17.56
CA ILE A 442 11.10 4.21 18.34
C ILE A 442 11.50 5.58 17.82
N GLU A 443 11.49 5.77 16.50
CA GLU A 443 11.80 7.06 15.87
C GLU A 443 10.79 8.15 16.23
N THR A 444 9.48 7.82 16.17
CA THR A 444 8.44 8.79 16.51
C THR A 444 8.44 9.14 17.99
N MET A 445 8.61 8.16 18.88
CA MET A 445 8.72 8.41 20.32
C MET A 445 9.99 9.20 20.66
N TYR A 446 11.11 8.91 19.99
CA TYR A 446 12.34 9.69 20.17
C TYR A 446 12.15 11.16 19.82
N LEU A 447 11.50 11.44 18.67
CA LEU A 447 11.21 12.82 18.26
C LEU A 447 10.20 13.50 19.20
N ALA A 448 9.29 12.76 19.80
CA ALA A 448 8.34 13.27 20.80
C ALA A 448 9.06 13.56 22.13
N LYS A 449 9.88 12.65 22.66
CA LYS A 449 10.62 12.85 23.90
C LYS A 449 11.71 13.94 23.79
N THR A 450 12.25 14.17 22.60
CA THR A 450 13.20 15.27 22.34
C THR A 450 12.53 16.62 22.04
N GLY A 451 11.20 16.70 22.07
CA GLY A 451 10.45 17.93 21.87
C GLY A 451 10.31 18.39 20.41
N VAL A 452 10.73 17.56 19.44
CA VAL A 452 10.52 17.84 18.01
C VAL A 452 9.04 17.65 17.64
N TYR A 453 8.39 16.65 18.25
CA TYR A 453 6.93 16.46 18.18
C TYR A 453 6.31 16.76 19.55
N SER A 454 5.09 17.28 19.55
CA SER A 454 4.32 17.39 20.79
C SER A 454 3.83 16.01 21.23
N LEU A 455 3.93 15.69 22.52
CA LEU A 455 3.51 14.41 23.07
C LEU A 455 2.22 14.58 23.88
N TYR A 456 1.19 13.82 23.54
CA TYR A 456 -0.05 13.69 24.29
C TYR A 456 -0.26 12.23 24.65
N THR A 457 -0.64 11.95 25.92
CA THR A 457 -0.72 10.58 26.43
C THR A 457 -2.10 10.27 26.98
N LEU A 458 -2.64 9.09 26.64
CA LEU A 458 -3.86 8.52 27.18
C LEU A 458 -3.49 7.23 27.94
N LYS A 459 -3.41 7.31 29.27
CA LYS A 459 -2.89 6.22 30.11
C LYS A 459 -3.93 5.15 30.44
N THR A 460 -5.22 5.52 30.43
CA THR A 460 -6.31 4.65 30.86
C THR A 460 -7.11 4.10 29.68
N ARG A 461 -7.62 2.87 29.82
CA ARG A 461 -8.63 2.36 28.89
C ARG A 461 -9.94 3.13 29.04
N TYR A 462 -10.65 3.34 27.91
CA TYR A 462 -11.94 4.05 27.91
C TYR A 462 -12.99 3.44 28.86
N ASN A 463 -12.97 2.10 29.00
CA ASN A 463 -13.88 1.36 29.88
C ASN A 463 -13.35 1.21 31.31
N GLY A 464 -12.22 1.78 31.68
CA GLY A 464 -11.60 1.70 33.02
C GLY A 464 -11.09 0.32 33.45
N ARG A 465 -11.09 -0.69 32.54
CA ARG A 465 -10.67 -2.07 32.88
C ARG A 465 -9.15 -2.23 32.89
N ALA A 466 -8.69 -3.17 33.72
CA ALA A 466 -7.29 -3.57 33.75
C ALA A 466 -6.84 -4.21 32.42
N LEU A 467 -5.55 -4.20 32.19
CA LEU A 467 -4.94 -4.97 31.07
C LEU A 467 -5.10 -6.47 31.32
N PRO A 468 -5.21 -7.32 30.27
CA PRO A 468 -5.26 -8.76 30.41
C PRO A 468 -4.02 -9.31 31.12
N ASP A 469 -4.19 -10.39 31.88
CA ASP A 469 -3.06 -11.17 32.40
C ASP A 469 -2.35 -11.89 31.26
N ALA A 470 -1.02 -11.74 31.18
CA ALA A 470 -0.23 -12.35 30.13
C ALA A 470 0.88 -13.22 30.74
N ARG A 471 0.84 -14.52 30.41
CA ARG A 471 1.78 -15.53 30.91
C ARG A 471 2.75 -15.94 29.82
N ILE A 472 4.02 -16.09 30.19
CA ILE A 472 5.07 -16.59 29.30
C ILE A 472 5.26 -18.08 29.60
N ILE A 473 5.15 -18.93 28.58
CA ILE A 473 5.29 -20.37 28.67
C ILE A 473 6.62 -20.78 28.04
N ASP A 474 7.43 -21.51 28.81
CA ASP A 474 8.74 -22.05 28.37
C ASP A 474 8.57 -23.36 27.59
N MET A 475 8.59 -23.27 26.26
CA MET A 475 8.47 -24.43 25.37
C MET A 475 9.64 -25.43 25.51
N LYS A 476 10.77 -25.03 26.07
CA LYS A 476 11.86 -25.99 26.38
C LYS A 476 11.49 -26.93 27.50
N GLN A 477 10.74 -26.46 28.51
CA GLN A 477 10.24 -27.30 29.58
C GLN A 477 9.18 -28.29 29.06
N GLU A 478 8.31 -27.85 28.15
CA GLU A 478 7.31 -28.68 27.48
C GLU A 478 8.00 -29.84 26.70
N LEU A 479 9.01 -29.51 25.92
CA LEU A 479 9.79 -30.52 25.18
C LEU A 479 10.52 -31.50 26.09
N ARG A 480 11.12 -31.01 27.19
CA ARG A 480 11.77 -31.90 28.21
C ARG A 480 10.77 -32.81 28.91
N ALA A 481 9.53 -32.34 29.06
CA ALA A 481 8.45 -33.15 29.63
C ALA A 481 7.77 -34.09 28.60
N GLY A 482 8.32 -34.20 27.38
CA GLY A 482 7.85 -35.08 26.31
C GLY A 482 6.69 -34.53 25.48
N ASN A 483 6.41 -33.23 25.52
CA ASN A 483 5.44 -32.60 24.64
C ASN A 483 6.13 -32.07 23.36
N ASP A 484 5.97 -32.80 22.27
CA ASP A 484 6.54 -32.47 20.94
C ASP A 484 5.61 -31.59 20.06
N LEU A 485 4.44 -31.22 20.58
CA LEU A 485 3.47 -30.39 19.87
C LEU A 485 3.90 -28.92 19.84
N ASP A 486 3.36 -28.17 18.88
CA ASP A 486 3.51 -26.71 18.83
C ASP A 486 2.66 -26.00 19.90
N LEU A 487 1.74 -26.71 20.54
CA LEU A 487 0.88 -26.26 21.63
C LEU A 487 1.39 -26.77 22.98
N SER A 488 1.55 -25.89 23.96
CA SER A 488 1.84 -26.25 25.35
C SER A 488 0.60 -26.86 26.02
N ARG A 489 0.81 -27.67 27.03
CA ARG A 489 -0.27 -28.24 27.84
C ARG A 489 -1.13 -27.16 28.51
N GLU A 490 -0.51 -26.12 29.04
CA GLU A 490 -1.22 -24.98 29.64
C GLU A 490 -2.12 -24.27 28.61
N LEU A 491 -1.65 -24.06 27.36
CA LEU A 491 -2.47 -23.46 26.30
C LEU A 491 -3.59 -24.39 25.84
N GLU A 492 -3.34 -25.71 25.77
CA GLU A 492 -4.37 -26.72 25.48
C GLU A 492 -5.46 -26.70 26.53
N GLU A 493 -5.09 -26.70 27.83
CA GLU A 493 -6.04 -26.60 28.95
C GLU A 493 -6.86 -25.29 28.88
N GLY A 494 -6.22 -24.17 28.67
CA GLY A 494 -6.91 -22.88 28.51
C GLY A 494 -7.88 -22.84 27.32
N ILE A 495 -7.57 -23.51 26.20
CA ILE A 495 -8.49 -23.66 25.06
C ILE A 495 -9.68 -24.52 25.47
N ARG A 496 -9.44 -25.63 26.16
CA ARG A 496 -10.47 -26.54 26.66
C ARG A 496 -11.44 -25.82 27.59
N ASP A 497 -10.93 -25.04 28.54
CA ASP A 497 -11.73 -24.27 29.47
C ASP A 497 -12.58 -23.22 28.73
N ALA A 498 -11.98 -22.51 27.77
CA ALA A 498 -12.71 -21.54 26.96
C ALA A 498 -13.86 -22.19 26.14
N ILE A 499 -13.65 -23.41 25.61
CA ILE A 499 -14.70 -24.15 24.90
C ILE A 499 -15.82 -24.56 25.87
N LEU A 500 -15.49 -25.07 27.06
CA LEU A 500 -16.46 -25.45 28.08
C LEU A 500 -17.33 -24.26 28.53
N ASP A 501 -16.72 -23.07 28.63
CA ASP A 501 -17.39 -21.84 29.02
C ASP A 501 -18.13 -21.16 27.82
N LYS A 502 -18.16 -21.80 26.65
CA LYS A 502 -18.73 -21.25 25.40
C LYS A 502 -18.12 -19.87 25.04
N LYS A 503 -16.84 -19.72 25.27
CA LYS A 503 -16.04 -18.56 24.90
C LYS A 503 -15.17 -18.88 23.69
N GLN A 504 -14.59 -17.82 23.14
CA GLN A 504 -13.76 -17.91 21.94
C GLN A 504 -12.29 -17.73 22.28
N SER A 505 -11.45 -18.42 21.53
CA SER A 505 -9.98 -18.33 21.60
C SER A 505 -9.40 -17.82 20.30
N ILE A 506 -8.40 -16.94 20.38
CA ILE A 506 -7.60 -16.52 19.23
C ILE A 506 -6.19 -17.07 19.37
N LEU A 507 -5.75 -17.84 18.39
CA LEU A 507 -4.40 -18.39 18.31
C LEU A 507 -3.63 -17.66 17.23
N PHE A 508 -2.57 -16.99 17.64
CA PHE A 508 -1.75 -16.16 16.79
C PHE A 508 -0.42 -16.81 16.48
N LEU A 509 -0.13 -17.00 15.20
CA LEU A 509 1.17 -17.45 14.71
C LEU A 509 1.81 -16.37 13.86
N ASN A 510 2.96 -15.86 14.29
CA ASN A 510 3.65 -14.81 13.54
C ASN A 510 4.50 -15.39 12.42
N ARG A 511 3.87 -15.82 11.31
CA ARG A 511 4.58 -16.32 10.14
C ARG A 511 4.75 -15.27 9.06
N ARG A 512 6.00 -14.79 8.87
CA ARG A 512 6.44 -14.13 7.64
C ARG A 512 7.64 -14.87 7.06
N GLY A 513 7.44 -15.51 5.91
CA GLY A 513 8.50 -16.16 5.12
C GLY A 513 8.98 -17.52 5.64
N ASN A 514 9.90 -18.13 4.89
CA ASN A 514 10.56 -19.42 5.20
C ASN A 514 11.81 -19.25 6.08
N SER A 515 11.94 -18.16 6.81
CA SER A 515 13.12 -17.92 7.65
C SER A 515 13.08 -18.84 8.86
N ARG A 516 14.07 -19.72 8.97
CA ARG A 516 14.29 -20.57 10.14
C ARG A 516 15.47 -20.01 10.93
N TYR A 517 15.43 -20.11 12.23
CA TYR A 517 16.55 -19.79 13.09
C TYR A 517 16.99 -21.03 13.88
N LEU A 518 18.24 -21.06 14.29
CA LEU A 518 18.76 -22.10 15.17
C LEU A 518 18.72 -21.58 16.62
N VAL A 519 18.18 -22.40 17.51
CA VAL A 519 18.19 -22.11 18.95
C VAL A 519 18.76 -23.28 19.73
N CYS A 520 19.53 -23.01 20.75
CA CYS A 520 19.98 -24.03 21.68
C CYS A 520 18.84 -24.46 22.60
N MET A 521 18.57 -25.76 22.64
CA MET A 521 17.51 -26.35 23.44
C MET A 521 17.80 -26.30 24.95
N ASP A 522 19.06 -26.13 25.35
CA ASP A 522 19.45 -26.08 26.77
C ASP A 522 19.51 -24.62 27.29
N CYS A 523 20.28 -23.75 26.67
CA CYS A 523 20.47 -22.37 27.15
C CYS A 523 19.66 -21.31 26.40
N GLY A 524 18.98 -21.67 25.30
CA GLY A 524 18.20 -20.69 24.50
C GLY A 524 19.04 -19.78 23.61
N ASP A 525 20.34 -20.01 23.46
CA ASP A 525 21.20 -19.18 22.62
C ASP A 525 20.82 -19.25 21.15
N VAL A 526 20.75 -18.09 20.52
CA VAL A 526 20.55 -17.93 19.07
C VAL A 526 21.80 -17.27 18.50
N PRO A 527 22.48 -17.90 17.52
CA PRO A 527 23.75 -17.40 16.98
C PRO A 527 23.65 -15.98 16.40
N GLN A 528 24.59 -15.13 16.74
CA GLN A 528 24.68 -13.74 16.31
C GLN A 528 25.89 -13.50 15.42
N CYS A 529 25.76 -12.54 14.52
CA CYS A 529 26.89 -12.10 13.69
C CYS A 529 27.92 -11.34 14.53
N PRO A 530 29.19 -11.76 14.54
CA PRO A 530 30.23 -11.11 15.35
C PRO A 530 30.57 -9.68 14.86
N ARG A 531 30.16 -9.33 13.63
CA ARG A 531 30.45 -8.02 13.03
C ARG A 531 29.29 -7.03 13.16
N CYS A 532 28.05 -7.52 13.18
CA CYS A 532 26.84 -6.69 13.14
C CYS A 532 25.93 -6.85 14.37
N SER A 533 26.22 -7.84 15.23
CA SER A 533 25.41 -8.18 16.43
C SER A 533 23.91 -8.43 16.13
N VAL A 534 23.57 -8.76 14.90
CA VAL A 534 22.25 -9.24 14.48
C VAL A 534 22.22 -10.77 14.49
N HIS A 535 21.05 -11.38 14.62
CA HIS A 535 20.94 -12.84 14.56
C HIS A 535 21.22 -13.35 13.15
N LEU A 536 21.80 -14.54 13.05
CA LEU A 536 22.14 -15.17 11.79
C LEU A 536 20.94 -15.96 11.28
N THR A 537 20.63 -15.81 9.99
CA THR A 537 19.57 -16.58 9.32
C THR A 537 20.08 -17.97 8.96
N TYR A 538 19.31 -19.02 9.31
CA TYR A 538 19.63 -20.40 8.95
C TYR A 538 19.16 -20.76 7.55
N HIS A 539 20.09 -21.17 6.71
CA HIS A 539 19.84 -21.71 5.38
C HIS A 539 19.98 -23.23 5.37
N SER A 540 18.86 -23.93 5.16
CA SER A 540 18.83 -25.40 5.11
C SER A 540 19.63 -25.96 3.93
N SER A 541 19.63 -25.26 2.77
CA SER A 541 20.53 -25.53 1.66
C SER A 541 21.97 -25.21 2.06
N GLY A 542 22.78 -26.24 2.30
CA GLY A 542 24.19 -26.11 2.74
C GLY A 542 24.40 -25.99 4.24
N ARG A 543 23.36 -26.11 5.08
CA ARG A 543 23.44 -26.13 6.56
C ARG A 543 24.34 -25.03 7.11
N ARG A 544 24.05 -23.76 6.74
CA ARG A 544 24.87 -22.59 7.09
C ARG A 544 24.05 -21.49 7.71
N LEU A 545 24.72 -20.69 8.54
CA LEU A 545 24.22 -19.46 9.14
C LEU A 545 24.81 -18.26 8.40
N MET A 546 23.99 -17.28 8.02
CA MET A 546 24.43 -16.12 7.24
C MET A 546 23.90 -14.82 7.81
N CYS A 547 24.73 -13.79 7.79
CA CYS A 547 24.34 -12.41 8.03
C CYS A 547 24.08 -11.69 6.70
N HIS A 548 22.86 -11.26 6.46
CA HIS A 548 22.50 -10.55 5.21
C HIS A 548 22.92 -9.06 5.21
N TYR A 549 23.43 -8.52 6.33
CA TYR A 549 23.99 -7.17 6.36
C TYR A 549 25.44 -7.10 5.83
N CYS A 550 26.30 -8.01 6.30
CA CYS A 550 27.72 -7.95 5.96
C CYS A 550 28.24 -9.16 5.19
N GLY A 551 27.40 -10.18 4.93
CA GLY A 551 27.78 -11.38 4.22
C GLY A 551 28.60 -12.39 5.05
N TYR A 552 28.70 -12.21 6.38
CA TYR A 552 29.37 -13.19 7.23
C TYR A 552 28.64 -14.53 7.18
N VAL A 553 29.39 -15.62 7.00
CA VAL A 553 28.88 -16.98 6.92
C VAL A 553 29.64 -17.87 7.87
N MET A 554 28.92 -18.74 8.60
CA MET A 554 29.51 -19.81 9.41
C MET A 554 28.72 -21.12 9.21
N PRO A 555 29.33 -22.29 9.45
CA PRO A 555 28.61 -23.55 9.47
C PRO A 555 27.55 -23.56 10.57
N ALA A 556 26.42 -24.23 10.29
CA ALA A 556 25.42 -24.47 11.34
C ALA A 556 25.87 -25.71 12.18
N HIS A 557 26.37 -25.45 13.38
CA HIS A 557 26.79 -26.50 14.27
C HIS A 557 25.60 -27.21 14.91
N ALA A 558 25.70 -28.51 15.10
CA ALA A 558 24.65 -29.30 15.77
C ALA A 558 24.64 -29.09 17.30
N ARG A 559 25.72 -28.51 17.84
CA ARG A 559 25.88 -28.21 19.26
C ARG A 559 26.16 -26.74 19.48
N CYS A 560 25.63 -26.23 20.57
CA CYS A 560 25.80 -24.84 20.99
C CYS A 560 27.25 -24.56 21.41
N GLU A 561 27.82 -23.47 20.91
CA GLU A 561 29.19 -23.06 21.28
C GLU A 561 29.30 -22.57 22.73
N LYS A 562 28.18 -22.14 23.34
CA LYS A 562 28.18 -21.62 24.73
C LYS A 562 28.03 -22.70 25.79
N CYS A 563 27.17 -23.70 25.59
CA CYS A 563 26.86 -24.71 26.61
C CYS A 563 26.97 -26.17 26.14
N GLY A 564 27.30 -26.41 24.88
CA GLY A 564 27.37 -27.77 24.31
C GLY A 564 26.01 -28.42 24.00
N GLY A 565 24.90 -27.79 24.32
CA GLY A 565 23.54 -28.25 24.10
C GLY A 565 23.18 -28.46 22.64
N VAL A 566 22.08 -29.16 22.38
CA VAL A 566 21.63 -29.45 21.00
C VAL A 566 21.04 -28.21 20.35
N MET A 567 21.48 -27.90 19.14
CA MET A 567 20.89 -26.83 18.32
C MET A 567 19.76 -27.37 17.44
N LYS A 568 18.58 -26.75 17.49
CA LYS A 568 17.40 -27.13 16.70
C LYS A 568 16.92 -25.95 15.84
N ALA A 569 16.55 -26.26 14.59
CA ALA A 569 15.91 -25.26 13.73
C ALA A 569 14.41 -25.20 14.04
N ILE A 570 13.90 -24.00 14.34
CA ILE A 570 12.52 -23.76 14.75
C ILE A 570 11.78 -22.96 13.70
N GLY A 571 10.46 -23.19 13.60
CA GLY A 571 9.53 -22.50 12.74
C GLY A 571 8.35 -23.39 12.36
N SER A 572 7.16 -23.09 12.89
CA SER A 572 5.93 -23.83 12.65
C SER A 572 5.05 -23.18 11.58
N GLY A 573 4.19 -23.96 10.91
CA GLY A 573 3.24 -23.46 9.93
C GLY A 573 1.80 -23.55 10.43
N THR A 574 0.94 -22.62 10.01
CA THR A 574 -0.50 -22.60 10.37
C THR A 574 -1.22 -23.91 10.06
N GLN A 575 -0.82 -24.62 8.98
CA GLN A 575 -1.40 -25.91 8.62
C GLN A 575 -1.07 -27.00 9.65
N LYS A 576 0.17 -27.03 10.15
CA LYS A 576 0.58 -28.00 11.18
C LYS A 576 -0.20 -27.76 12.47
N VAL A 577 -0.27 -26.51 12.91
CA VAL A 577 -1.02 -26.13 14.12
C VAL A 577 -2.52 -26.44 13.98
N GLU A 578 -3.10 -26.20 12.80
CA GLU A 578 -4.50 -26.57 12.52
C GLU A 578 -4.73 -28.09 12.66
N GLN A 579 -3.78 -28.90 12.15
CA GLN A 579 -3.85 -30.35 12.27
C GLN A 579 -3.73 -30.81 13.72
N GLU A 580 -2.84 -30.23 14.50
CA GLU A 580 -2.70 -30.49 15.92
C GLU A 580 -4.00 -30.14 16.69
N LEU A 581 -4.57 -28.98 16.44
CA LEU A 581 -5.84 -28.54 17.04
C LEU A 581 -6.99 -29.49 16.71
N LYS A 582 -7.11 -29.95 15.46
CA LYS A 582 -8.13 -30.90 15.04
C LYS A 582 -7.95 -32.28 15.68
N ALA A 583 -6.71 -32.67 15.97
CA ALA A 583 -6.42 -33.93 16.70
C ALA A 583 -6.75 -33.81 18.18
N LEU A 584 -6.47 -32.66 18.82
CA LEU A 584 -6.75 -32.44 20.26
C LEU A 584 -8.23 -32.13 20.52
N PHE A 585 -8.92 -31.50 19.58
CA PHE A 585 -10.32 -31.06 19.70
C PHE A 585 -11.14 -31.49 18.47
N PRO A 586 -11.41 -32.81 18.29
CA PRO A 586 -12.03 -33.32 17.05
C PRO A 586 -13.44 -32.79 16.78
N ASP A 587 -14.19 -32.46 17.84
CA ASP A 587 -15.58 -31.98 17.76
C ASP A 587 -15.67 -30.45 17.75
N THR A 588 -14.52 -29.75 17.62
CA THR A 588 -14.48 -28.28 17.69
C THR A 588 -14.12 -27.68 16.36
N GLU A 589 -14.89 -26.70 15.89
CA GLU A 589 -14.60 -25.98 14.66
C GLU A 589 -13.40 -25.03 14.85
N VAL A 590 -12.44 -25.12 13.93
CA VAL A 590 -11.28 -24.24 13.87
C VAL A 590 -11.34 -23.43 12.57
N LEU A 591 -11.46 -22.12 12.69
CA LEU A 591 -11.38 -21.20 11.56
C LEU A 591 -9.94 -20.77 11.34
N ARG A 592 -9.33 -21.18 10.20
CA ARG A 592 -7.98 -20.76 9.85
C ARG A 592 -7.99 -19.56 8.91
N MET A 593 -7.25 -18.51 9.26
CA MET A 593 -7.17 -17.27 8.51
C MET A 593 -5.72 -16.89 8.23
N ASP A 594 -5.24 -17.21 7.03
CA ASP A 594 -3.92 -16.87 6.53
C ASP A 594 -3.98 -16.46 5.04
N ALA A 595 -2.82 -16.12 4.46
CA ALA A 595 -2.75 -15.66 3.07
C ALA A 595 -3.24 -16.69 2.03
N ASP A 596 -3.24 -17.99 2.39
CA ASP A 596 -3.61 -19.08 1.49
C ASP A 596 -5.13 -19.36 1.56
N THR A 597 -5.78 -19.01 2.67
CA THR A 597 -7.20 -19.32 2.91
C THR A 597 -8.14 -18.16 2.67
N VAL A 598 -7.62 -16.93 2.68
CA VAL A 598 -8.45 -15.72 2.48
C VAL A 598 -8.67 -15.45 0.99
N PRO A 599 -9.92 -15.44 0.47
CA PRO A 599 -10.22 -15.06 -0.91
C PRO A 599 -9.79 -13.62 -1.22
N ALA A 600 -9.38 -13.36 -2.47
CA ALA A 600 -8.71 -12.14 -2.91
C ALA A 600 -9.49 -10.81 -2.73
N ALA A 601 -10.81 -10.83 -2.55
CA ALA A 601 -11.61 -9.62 -2.38
C ALA A 601 -12.68 -9.81 -1.29
N GLY A 602 -12.56 -9.05 -0.18
CA GLY A 602 -13.55 -9.03 0.91
C GLY A 602 -13.59 -10.30 1.78
N GLY A 603 -12.78 -11.32 1.49
CA GLY A 603 -12.78 -12.60 2.20
C GLY A 603 -12.37 -12.48 3.66
N HIS A 604 -11.47 -11.57 3.98
CA HIS A 604 -11.03 -11.32 5.35
C HIS A 604 -12.19 -10.88 6.26
N GLU A 605 -12.97 -9.90 5.82
CA GLU A 605 -14.12 -9.39 6.58
C GLU A 605 -15.22 -10.44 6.73
N ALA A 606 -15.48 -11.20 5.67
CA ALA A 606 -16.47 -12.29 5.70
C ALA A 606 -16.10 -13.36 6.72
N MET A 607 -14.84 -13.78 6.78
CA MET A 607 -14.36 -14.77 7.75
C MET A 607 -14.41 -14.25 9.20
N LEU A 608 -14.06 -13.00 9.45
CA LEU A 608 -14.15 -12.42 10.79
C LEU A 608 -15.60 -12.20 11.21
N LYS A 609 -16.50 -11.88 10.27
CA LYS A 609 -17.94 -11.83 10.51
C LYS A 609 -18.47 -13.22 10.85
N GLN A 610 -18.06 -14.24 10.10
CA GLN A 610 -18.40 -15.65 10.37
C GLN A 610 -17.94 -16.06 11.76
N PHE A 611 -16.68 -15.82 12.16
CA PHE A 611 -16.15 -16.10 13.48
C PHE A 611 -17.01 -15.52 14.58
N ARG A 612 -17.42 -14.25 14.42
CA ARG A 612 -18.22 -13.54 15.41
C ARG A 612 -19.67 -14.03 15.46
N GLU A 613 -20.34 -14.19 14.30
CA GLU A 613 -21.78 -14.46 14.24
C GLU A 613 -22.10 -15.93 14.51
N GLN A 614 -21.26 -16.85 14.03
CA GLN A 614 -21.41 -18.28 14.27
C GLN A 614 -20.77 -18.75 15.57
N GLN A 615 -20.15 -17.85 16.35
CA GLN A 615 -19.49 -18.13 17.63
C GLN A 615 -18.49 -19.30 17.52
N ILE A 616 -17.73 -19.37 16.43
CA ILE A 616 -16.72 -20.39 16.20
C ILE A 616 -15.72 -20.38 17.36
N PRO A 617 -15.41 -21.50 18.03
CA PRO A 617 -14.62 -21.48 19.26
C PRO A 617 -13.17 -21.06 19.07
N ILE A 618 -12.52 -21.46 17.97
CA ILE A 618 -11.09 -21.23 17.76
C ILE A 618 -10.85 -20.50 16.44
N LEU A 619 -10.17 -19.35 16.51
CA LEU A 619 -9.63 -18.63 15.36
C LEU A 619 -8.11 -18.77 15.36
N LEU A 620 -7.57 -19.50 14.38
CA LEU A 620 -6.13 -19.60 14.15
C LEU A 620 -5.74 -18.68 12.99
N GLY A 621 -4.75 -17.81 13.21
CA GLY A 621 -4.31 -16.98 12.11
C GLY A 621 -2.99 -16.26 12.32
N THR A 622 -2.58 -15.52 11.28
CA THR A 622 -1.37 -14.74 11.28
C THR A 622 -1.68 -13.27 11.65
N GLN A 623 -0.86 -12.33 11.23
CA GLN A 623 -1.03 -10.90 11.57
C GLN A 623 -2.42 -10.31 11.27
N MET A 624 -3.22 -10.99 10.45
CA MET A 624 -4.57 -10.57 10.13
C MET A 624 -5.53 -10.62 11.31
N VAL A 625 -5.35 -11.59 12.25
CA VAL A 625 -6.21 -11.74 13.44
C VAL A 625 -5.82 -10.77 14.57
N ALA A 626 -4.60 -10.23 14.55
CA ALA A 626 -4.11 -9.30 15.57
C ALA A 626 -4.76 -7.92 15.49
N LYS A 627 -5.43 -7.55 14.39
CA LYS A 627 -5.78 -6.16 14.07
C LYS A 627 -7.27 -5.96 13.74
N GLY A 628 -7.79 -4.80 14.10
CA GLY A 628 -8.98 -4.17 13.49
C GLY A 628 -10.34 -4.49 14.10
N LEU A 629 -10.57 -5.61 14.76
CA LEU A 629 -11.90 -6.00 15.25
C LEU A 629 -11.96 -6.18 16.77
N ASP A 630 -13.13 -5.95 17.31
CA ASP A 630 -13.47 -6.17 18.69
C ASP A 630 -14.29 -7.46 18.83
N PHE A 631 -13.79 -8.39 19.63
CA PHE A 631 -14.42 -9.69 19.88
C PHE A 631 -14.75 -9.81 21.39
N PRO A 632 -15.95 -9.43 21.82
CA PRO A 632 -16.32 -9.45 23.23
C PRO A 632 -16.29 -10.85 23.85
N SER A 633 -16.49 -11.91 23.05
CA SER A 633 -16.51 -13.31 23.50
C SER A 633 -15.11 -13.94 23.62
N VAL A 634 -14.05 -13.24 23.20
CA VAL A 634 -12.67 -13.76 23.27
C VAL A 634 -12.11 -13.54 24.67
N THR A 635 -11.88 -14.63 25.38
CA THR A 635 -11.27 -14.66 26.73
C THR A 635 -9.83 -15.15 26.71
N LEU A 636 -9.45 -16.00 25.73
CA LEU A 636 -8.10 -16.54 25.62
C LEU A 636 -7.42 -16.08 24.32
N VAL A 637 -6.18 -15.67 24.45
CA VAL A 637 -5.29 -15.39 23.31
C VAL A 637 -4.00 -16.18 23.48
N GLY A 638 -3.67 -17.06 22.51
CA GLY A 638 -2.42 -17.81 22.44
C GLY A 638 -1.48 -17.25 21.38
N VAL A 639 -0.25 -16.87 21.76
CA VAL A 639 0.85 -16.59 20.83
C VAL A 639 1.70 -17.85 20.72
N ILE A 640 1.65 -18.55 19.59
CA ILE A 640 2.21 -19.91 19.46
C ILE A 640 3.74 -19.91 19.34
N ASP A 641 4.31 -18.96 18.57
CA ASP A 641 5.77 -18.83 18.41
C ASP A 641 6.13 -17.33 18.45
N ALA A 642 6.45 -16.86 19.64
CA ALA A 642 6.84 -15.45 19.84
C ALA A 642 8.25 -15.15 19.30
N ASP A 643 9.09 -16.17 19.17
CA ASP A 643 10.49 -16.04 18.79
C ASP A 643 10.68 -15.75 17.31
N MET A 644 9.78 -16.21 16.44
CA MET A 644 9.93 -16.05 14.99
C MET A 644 10.14 -14.61 14.52
N SER A 645 9.42 -13.65 15.10
CA SER A 645 9.58 -12.23 14.74
C SER A 645 10.78 -11.58 15.40
N LEU A 646 11.21 -12.12 16.54
CA LEU A 646 12.32 -11.59 17.32
C LEU A 646 13.68 -11.81 16.65
N TYR A 647 13.80 -12.96 15.95
CA TYR A 647 15.06 -13.38 15.32
C TYR A 647 15.15 -13.13 13.82
N VAL A 648 14.26 -12.29 13.29
CA VAL A 648 14.37 -11.78 11.91
C VAL A 648 15.61 -10.89 11.79
N ASP A 649 16.35 -11.04 10.69
CA ASP A 649 17.50 -10.21 10.36
C ASP A 649 17.05 -8.80 9.94
N ASN A 650 16.56 -8.03 10.91
CA ASN A 650 16.11 -6.64 10.72
C ASN A 650 16.26 -5.89 12.04
N PHE A 651 16.75 -4.64 11.99
CA PHE A 651 16.92 -3.82 13.18
C PHE A 651 15.60 -3.49 13.92
N ARG A 652 14.45 -3.67 13.25
CA ARG A 652 13.10 -3.48 13.83
C ARG A 652 12.50 -4.73 14.43
N ALA A 653 13.22 -5.87 14.43
CA ALA A 653 12.67 -7.15 14.88
C ALA A 653 12.09 -7.08 16.30
N ALA A 654 12.83 -6.51 17.25
CA ALA A 654 12.38 -6.33 18.63
C ALA A 654 11.13 -5.43 18.72
N GLU A 655 11.12 -4.30 18.03
CA GLU A 655 9.99 -3.37 17.97
C GLU A 655 8.73 -4.02 17.37
N THR A 656 8.90 -4.75 16.27
CA THR A 656 7.79 -5.47 15.62
C THR A 656 7.23 -6.55 16.54
N THR A 657 8.09 -7.30 17.21
CA THR A 657 7.67 -8.37 18.14
C THR A 657 6.93 -7.79 19.33
N PHE A 658 7.47 -6.74 19.97
CA PHE A 658 6.82 -6.05 21.07
C PHE A 658 5.44 -5.54 20.66
N SER A 659 5.35 -4.83 19.53
CA SER A 659 4.09 -4.26 19.04
C SER A 659 3.04 -5.34 18.74
N LEU A 660 3.44 -6.42 18.06
CA LEU A 660 2.52 -7.52 17.72
C LEU A 660 2.00 -8.21 18.97
N ILE A 661 2.86 -8.58 19.91
CA ILE A 661 2.44 -9.25 21.14
C ILE A 661 1.50 -8.34 21.94
N THR A 662 1.86 -7.06 22.13
CA THR A 662 1.02 -6.09 22.84
C THR A 662 -0.35 -5.92 22.18
N GLN A 663 -0.41 -5.87 20.85
CA GLN A 663 -1.68 -5.77 20.10
C GLN A 663 -2.54 -7.01 20.26
N VAL A 664 -1.94 -8.20 20.20
CA VAL A 664 -2.63 -9.49 20.30
C VAL A 664 -3.12 -9.71 21.74
N VAL A 665 -2.27 -9.51 22.74
CA VAL A 665 -2.65 -9.55 24.17
C VAL A 665 -3.79 -8.59 24.45
N GLY A 666 -3.74 -7.39 23.91
CA GLY A 666 -4.80 -6.38 24.04
C GLY A 666 -6.16 -6.75 23.44
N ARG A 667 -6.29 -7.91 22.74
CA ARG A 667 -7.57 -8.41 22.21
C ARG A 667 -8.39 -9.17 23.22
N SER A 668 -7.77 -9.84 24.20
CA SER A 668 -8.49 -10.54 25.25
C SER A 668 -9.11 -9.57 26.26
N GLY A 669 -10.22 -9.98 26.90
CA GLY A 669 -10.86 -9.23 28.00
C GLY A 669 -11.46 -7.89 27.61
N ARG A 670 -11.98 -7.76 26.38
CA ARG A 670 -12.75 -6.56 25.97
C ARG A 670 -14.23 -6.67 26.33
N GLY A 671 -14.73 -7.90 26.50
CA GLY A 671 -16.08 -8.18 26.97
C GLY A 671 -16.26 -7.99 28.48
N ALA A 672 -17.23 -8.68 29.06
CA ALA A 672 -17.50 -8.66 30.50
C ALA A 672 -16.45 -9.44 31.30
N ASP A 673 -15.88 -10.48 30.71
CA ASP A 673 -14.99 -11.43 31.37
C ASP A 673 -13.53 -10.94 31.32
N ALA A 674 -12.74 -11.38 32.32
CA ALA A 674 -11.30 -11.15 32.33
C ALA A 674 -10.63 -11.92 31.19
N GLY A 675 -9.68 -11.28 30.51
CA GLY A 675 -8.93 -11.91 29.43
C GLY A 675 -7.60 -12.48 29.93
N CYS A 676 -7.20 -13.62 29.35
CA CYS A 676 -5.90 -14.23 29.54
C CYS A 676 -5.15 -14.29 28.22
N ALA A 677 -3.83 -14.09 28.26
CA ALA A 677 -2.95 -14.29 27.12
C ALA A 677 -1.81 -15.23 27.48
N MET A 678 -1.50 -16.17 26.60
CA MET A 678 -0.44 -17.15 26.76
C MET A 678 0.58 -16.98 25.65
N ILE A 679 1.84 -16.73 26.02
CA ILE A 679 2.92 -16.41 25.07
C ILE A 679 3.93 -17.56 25.12
N GLN A 680 3.89 -18.45 24.13
CA GLN A 680 4.81 -19.56 24.00
C GLN A 680 6.13 -19.14 23.37
N THR A 681 7.25 -19.50 23.97
CA THR A 681 8.59 -19.11 23.52
C THR A 681 9.66 -20.12 23.94
N MET A 682 10.70 -20.23 23.16
CA MET A 682 11.94 -20.94 23.51
C MET A 682 12.90 -20.08 24.37
N THR A 683 12.63 -18.79 24.51
CA THR A 683 13.48 -17.83 25.19
C THR A 683 12.71 -17.00 26.22
N PRO A 684 12.12 -17.61 27.27
CA PRO A 684 11.24 -16.93 28.23
C PRO A 684 11.92 -15.79 29.00
N GLU A 685 13.27 -15.83 29.09
CA GLU A 685 14.06 -14.79 29.77
C GLU A 685 14.31 -13.57 28.88
N HIS A 686 13.92 -13.62 27.60
CA HIS A 686 14.23 -12.51 26.67
C HIS A 686 13.51 -11.22 27.11
N PRO A 687 14.24 -10.10 27.32
CA PRO A 687 13.67 -8.90 27.92
C PRO A 687 12.51 -8.30 27.11
N VAL A 688 12.56 -8.36 25.78
CA VAL A 688 11.49 -7.87 24.91
C VAL A 688 10.17 -8.62 25.16
N LEU A 689 10.20 -9.94 25.31
CA LEU A 689 9.02 -10.78 25.57
C LEU A 689 8.43 -10.48 26.95
N ARG A 690 9.28 -10.34 27.97
CA ARG A 690 8.85 -9.97 29.33
C ARG A 690 8.19 -8.59 29.38
N LEU A 691 8.76 -7.62 28.69
CA LEU A 691 8.18 -6.28 28.61
C LEU A 691 6.89 -6.26 27.79
N ALA A 692 6.81 -7.03 26.70
CA ALA A 692 5.59 -7.16 25.89
C ALA A 692 4.45 -7.84 26.68
N ALA A 693 4.74 -8.87 27.47
CA ALA A 693 3.77 -9.50 28.36
C ALA A 693 3.21 -8.50 29.39
N LYS A 694 4.04 -7.64 29.94
CA LYS A 694 3.64 -6.56 30.85
C LYS A 694 3.02 -5.35 30.13
N GLN A 695 3.07 -5.32 28.81
CA GLN A 695 2.68 -4.18 27.98
C GLN A 695 3.41 -2.87 28.39
N ASP A 696 4.62 -3.00 28.91
CA ASP A 696 5.45 -1.88 29.38
C ASP A 696 6.26 -1.30 28.22
N TYR A 697 5.60 -0.42 27.47
CA TYR A 697 6.22 0.25 26.32
C TYR A 697 7.35 1.19 26.74
N ASP A 698 7.23 1.89 27.87
CA ASP A 698 8.25 2.88 28.27
C ASP A 698 9.58 2.19 28.60
N ALA A 699 9.56 1.08 29.35
CA ALA A 699 10.77 0.30 29.62
C ALA A 699 11.32 -0.36 28.33
N PHE A 700 10.45 -0.83 27.43
CA PHE A 700 10.85 -1.34 26.13
C PHE A 700 11.55 -0.26 25.28
N TYR A 701 10.97 0.94 25.22
CA TYR A 701 11.56 2.06 24.47
C TYR A 701 12.97 2.39 24.95
N GLU A 702 13.19 2.49 26.26
CA GLU A 702 14.52 2.78 26.82
C GLU A 702 15.54 1.67 26.50
N LEU A 703 15.13 0.41 26.58
CA LEU A 703 15.97 -0.74 26.22
C LEU A 703 16.35 -0.69 24.73
N GLU A 704 15.37 -0.57 23.85
CA GLU A 704 15.56 -0.61 22.40
C GLU A 704 16.34 0.62 21.89
N LEU A 705 16.07 1.80 22.44
CA LEU A 705 16.78 3.01 22.08
C LEU A 705 18.29 2.89 22.32
N ARG A 706 18.69 2.33 23.48
CA ARG A 706 20.11 2.05 23.80
C ARG A 706 20.73 1.07 22.81
N MET A 707 20.01 0.00 22.47
CA MET A 707 20.50 -0.98 21.48
C MET A 707 20.67 -0.36 20.09
N ARG A 708 19.76 0.51 19.67
CA ARG A 708 19.86 1.23 18.39
C ARG A 708 21.00 2.24 18.38
N GLN A 709 21.26 2.89 19.48
CA GLN A 709 22.42 3.80 19.62
C GLN A 709 23.73 3.03 19.45
N LEU A 710 23.89 1.90 20.12
CA LEU A 710 25.07 1.05 20.01
C LEU A 710 25.30 0.52 18.59
N ARG A 711 24.19 0.18 17.87
CA ARG A 711 24.24 -0.35 16.50
C ARG A 711 24.22 0.72 15.42
N SER A 712 24.20 1.99 15.77
CA SER A 712 24.05 3.10 14.83
C SER A 712 22.83 2.93 13.90
N CYS A 713 21.68 2.49 14.46
CA CYS A 713 20.42 2.34 13.75
C CYS A 713 19.52 3.57 13.93
N PRO A 714 18.44 3.75 13.13
CA PRO A 714 17.45 4.81 13.35
C PRO A 714 16.90 4.80 14.79
N PRO A 715 16.78 5.96 15.46
CA PRO A 715 16.84 7.34 14.95
C PRO A 715 18.21 7.99 14.84
N PHE A 716 19.30 7.31 15.20
CA PHE A 716 20.65 7.90 15.27
C PHE A 716 21.32 8.01 13.90
N SER A 717 21.04 7.07 13.00
CA SER A 717 21.49 7.04 11.60
C SER A 717 20.34 6.58 10.72
N ASP A 718 20.54 6.62 9.40
CA ASP A 718 19.65 6.00 8.41
C ASP A 718 20.39 4.85 7.71
N LEU A 719 19.65 3.85 7.27
CA LEU A 719 20.16 2.71 6.51
C LEU A 719 19.71 2.83 5.05
N PHE A 720 20.66 3.01 4.15
CA PHE A 720 20.39 2.95 2.70
C PHE A 720 20.74 1.54 2.20
N THR A 721 19.73 0.73 1.95
CA THR A 721 19.87 -0.61 1.37
C THR A 721 19.87 -0.51 -0.13
N ILE A 722 21.00 -0.80 -0.77
CA ILE A 722 21.15 -0.77 -2.23
C ILE A 722 21.08 -2.21 -2.72
N THR A 723 19.97 -2.58 -3.37
CA THR A 723 19.78 -3.90 -3.95
C THR A 723 20.23 -3.89 -5.40
N VAL A 724 21.19 -4.73 -5.74
CA VAL A 724 21.66 -4.96 -7.11
C VAL A 724 21.09 -6.29 -7.60
N ALA A 725 20.46 -6.30 -8.78
CA ALA A 725 19.77 -7.47 -9.30
C ALA A 725 20.13 -7.73 -10.78
N GLY A 726 20.29 -9.02 -11.13
CA GLY A 726 20.65 -9.45 -12.47
C GLY A 726 20.44 -10.94 -12.70
N LEU A 727 20.43 -11.37 -13.95
CA LEU A 727 20.15 -12.76 -14.33
C LEU A 727 21.36 -13.69 -14.13
N GLU A 728 22.58 -13.15 -14.24
CA GLU A 728 23.83 -13.88 -14.11
C GLU A 728 24.54 -13.52 -12.82
N GLU A 729 24.81 -14.51 -11.97
CA GLU A 729 25.31 -14.30 -10.60
C GLU A 729 26.74 -13.73 -10.58
N ARG A 730 27.66 -14.27 -11.41
CA ARG A 730 29.07 -13.84 -11.44
C ARG A 730 29.20 -12.36 -11.83
N GLY A 731 28.57 -11.96 -12.95
CA GLY A 731 28.57 -10.58 -13.40
C GLY A 731 27.90 -9.63 -12.39
N LEU A 732 26.88 -10.13 -11.66
CA LEU A 732 26.21 -9.38 -10.60
C LEU A 732 27.13 -9.14 -9.40
N ILE A 733 27.90 -10.13 -8.96
CA ILE A 733 28.87 -9.98 -7.86
C ILE A 733 29.93 -8.93 -8.25
N GLU A 734 30.49 -9.04 -9.46
CA GLU A 734 31.48 -8.08 -9.96
C GLU A 734 30.91 -6.65 -10.04
N ALA A 735 29.66 -6.50 -10.52
CA ALA A 735 28.97 -5.22 -10.54
C ALA A 735 28.74 -4.65 -9.14
N SER A 736 28.37 -5.51 -8.18
CA SER A 736 28.15 -5.11 -6.79
C SER A 736 29.45 -4.65 -6.11
N VAL A 737 30.56 -5.30 -6.42
CA VAL A 737 31.89 -4.88 -5.95
C VAL A 737 32.28 -3.53 -6.55
N ARG A 738 32.11 -3.34 -7.88
CA ARG A 738 32.37 -2.03 -8.53
C ARG A 738 31.52 -0.92 -7.91
N LEU A 739 30.26 -1.20 -7.61
CA LEU A 739 29.38 -0.22 -6.96
C LEU A 739 29.85 0.12 -5.56
N ARG A 740 30.25 -0.88 -4.77
CA ARG A 740 30.87 -0.68 -3.43
C ARG A 740 32.09 0.21 -3.52
N ASP A 741 33.02 -0.11 -4.42
CA ASP A 741 34.29 0.60 -4.55
C ASP A 741 34.07 2.05 -5.03
N ALA A 742 33.13 2.28 -5.93
CA ALA A 742 32.72 3.62 -6.34
C ALA A 742 32.11 4.42 -5.19
N LEU A 743 31.28 3.82 -4.36
CA LEU A 743 30.71 4.45 -3.16
C LEU A 743 31.83 4.77 -2.14
N ALA A 744 32.68 3.79 -1.82
CA ALA A 744 33.76 3.96 -0.87
C ALA A 744 34.71 5.09 -1.28
N ALA A 745 35.14 5.13 -2.55
CA ALA A 745 36.04 6.17 -3.08
C ALA A 745 35.40 7.57 -3.03
N ASN A 746 34.11 7.69 -3.27
CA ASN A 746 33.43 8.98 -3.22
C ASN A 746 33.14 9.44 -1.78
N LEU A 747 32.87 8.52 -0.85
CA LEU A 747 32.65 8.85 0.56
C LEU A 747 33.91 9.45 1.22
N GLN A 748 35.10 9.21 0.68
CA GLN A 748 36.34 9.79 1.18
C GLN A 748 36.60 11.24 0.69
N LYS A 749 35.80 11.71 -0.29
CA LYS A 749 35.94 13.06 -0.87
C LYS A 749 35.11 14.10 -0.11
N GLU A 750 35.56 15.35 -0.13
CA GLU A 750 34.74 16.48 0.31
C GLU A 750 33.50 16.65 -0.58
N PRO A 751 32.33 16.97 -0.02
CA PRO A 751 32.03 17.21 1.41
C PRO A 751 31.63 15.96 2.20
N TYR A 752 31.68 14.76 1.61
CA TYR A 752 31.07 13.53 2.15
C TYR A 752 31.87 12.90 3.29
N CYS A 753 33.18 13.08 3.29
CA CYS A 753 34.09 12.54 4.32
C CYS A 753 33.87 13.13 5.73
N ARG A 754 33.15 14.25 5.85
CA ARG A 754 32.83 14.89 7.14
C ARG A 754 31.78 14.17 7.95
N ALA A 755 30.93 13.35 7.31
CA ALA A 755 29.87 12.63 7.99
C ALA A 755 30.29 11.18 8.27
N PRO A 756 30.09 10.67 9.51
CA PRO A 756 30.31 9.24 9.77
C PRO A 756 29.45 8.40 8.83
N ALA A 757 30.11 7.53 8.08
CA ALA A 757 29.45 6.62 7.15
C ALA A 757 30.11 5.24 7.21
N GLN A 758 29.32 4.19 7.28
CA GLN A 758 29.77 2.81 7.24
C GLN A 758 29.13 2.11 6.04
N LEU A 759 29.95 1.50 5.20
CA LEU A 759 29.51 0.74 4.03
C LEU A 759 29.72 -0.75 4.28
N LEU A 760 28.64 -1.53 4.23
CA LEU A 760 28.62 -2.97 4.46
C LEU A 760 28.27 -3.73 3.18
N GLY A 761 28.76 -4.94 3.05
CA GLY A 761 28.55 -5.79 1.89
C GLY A 761 29.60 -5.65 0.78
N PRO A 762 29.37 -6.18 -0.44
CA PRO A 762 28.11 -6.82 -0.89
C PRO A 762 27.85 -8.17 -0.22
N ALA A 763 26.57 -8.43 0.03
CA ALA A 763 26.08 -9.70 0.57
C ALA A 763 24.86 -10.17 -0.22
N PRO A 764 24.60 -11.49 -0.32
CA PRO A 764 23.33 -11.96 -0.86
C PRO A 764 22.15 -11.36 -0.09
N ALA A 765 21.10 -10.93 -0.79
CA ALA A 765 19.89 -10.47 -0.13
C ALA A 765 19.20 -11.61 0.63
N SER A 766 18.34 -11.30 1.62
CA SER A 766 17.56 -12.28 2.40
C SER A 766 16.79 -13.26 1.51
N VAL A 767 16.25 -12.77 0.39
CA VAL A 767 15.77 -13.59 -0.72
C VAL A 767 16.73 -13.42 -1.89
N ALA A 768 17.70 -14.32 -1.97
CA ALA A 768 18.82 -14.22 -2.92
C ALA A 768 18.41 -14.36 -4.40
N ARG A 769 17.25 -14.95 -4.71
CA ARG A 769 16.77 -15.14 -6.08
C ARG A 769 15.25 -14.96 -6.17
N VAL A 770 14.79 -14.10 -7.08
CA VAL A 770 13.37 -13.84 -7.35
C VAL A 770 13.17 -13.81 -8.88
N ASN A 771 12.21 -14.55 -9.41
CA ASN A 771 11.90 -14.60 -10.83
C ASN A 771 13.17 -14.79 -11.69
N TYR A 772 13.98 -15.79 -11.37
CA TYR A 772 15.27 -16.10 -11.99
C TYR A 772 16.36 -15.03 -11.87
N SER A 773 16.11 -13.91 -11.21
CA SER A 773 17.08 -12.83 -10.97
C SER A 773 17.75 -13.00 -9.62
N TYR A 774 19.09 -13.03 -9.60
CA TYR A 774 19.90 -13.00 -8.38
C TYR A 774 19.89 -11.59 -7.79
N ARG A 775 20.04 -11.50 -6.46
CA ARG A 775 19.99 -10.25 -5.71
C ARG A 775 21.11 -10.19 -4.69
N TYR A 776 21.92 -9.14 -4.79
CA TYR A 776 22.93 -8.77 -3.79
C TYR A 776 22.60 -7.41 -3.21
N GLN A 777 23.04 -7.14 -2.00
CA GLN A 777 22.79 -5.87 -1.34
C GLN A 777 24.05 -5.28 -0.72
N LEU A 778 24.09 -3.96 -0.72
CA LEU A 778 25.01 -3.10 0.01
C LEU A 778 24.20 -2.28 1.02
N THR A 779 24.72 -2.08 2.21
CA THR A 779 24.09 -1.21 3.21
C THR A 779 25.01 -0.07 3.55
N LEU A 780 24.58 1.16 3.30
CA LEU A 780 25.25 2.37 3.74
C LEU A 780 24.54 2.92 4.97
N VAL A 781 25.25 2.98 6.09
CA VAL A 781 24.78 3.52 7.37
C VAL A 781 25.33 4.93 7.53
N CYS A 782 24.49 5.94 7.50
CA CYS A 782 24.85 7.34 7.67
C CYS A 782 23.61 8.22 7.89
N LYS A 783 23.77 9.49 8.27
CA LYS A 783 22.64 10.43 8.32
C LYS A 783 22.15 10.79 6.92
N ASN A 784 20.82 10.74 6.72
CA ASN A 784 20.18 11.09 5.46
C ASN A 784 20.21 12.59 5.21
N SER A 785 21.28 13.06 4.60
CA SER A 785 21.47 14.47 4.21
C SER A 785 21.25 14.65 2.70
N ALA A 786 21.00 15.89 2.27
CA ALA A 786 20.91 16.24 0.85
C ALA A 786 22.22 15.93 0.09
N ALA A 787 23.38 16.05 0.77
CA ALA A 787 24.68 15.69 0.19
C ALA A 787 24.75 14.18 -0.11
N ILE A 788 24.42 13.35 0.86
CA ILE A 788 24.43 11.87 0.69
C ILE A 788 23.43 11.45 -0.40
N ARG A 789 22.22 12.03 -0.44
CA ARG A 789 21.26 11.71 -1.51
C ARG A 789 21.80 12.07 -2.89
N ARG A 790 22.45 13.23 -3.04
CA ARG A 790 23.10 13.62 -4.30
C ARG A 790 24.23 12.67 -4.69
N LEU A 791 25.07 12.26 -3.74
CA LEU A 791 26.10 11.27 -3.96
C LEU A 791 25.51 9.95 -4.45
N LEU A 792 24.53 9.42 -3.76
CA LEU A 792 23.87 8.17 -4.13
C LEU A 792 23.21 8.25 -5.52
N SER A 793 22.53 9.36 -5.81
CA SER A 793 21.94 9.60 -7.13
C SER A 793 23.01 9.66 -8.24
N PHE A 794 24.14 10.31 -7.99
CA PHE A 794 25.27 10.36 -8.92
C PHE A 794 25.83 8.96 -9.19
N VAL A 795 26.15 8.21 -8.14
CA VAL A 795 26.76 6.88 -8.26
C VAL A 795 25.79 5.90 -8.95
N LEU A 796 24.49 5.95 -8.66
CA LEU A 796 23.48 5.13 -9.36
C LEU A 796 23.39 5.48 -10.85
N ALA A 797 23.44 6.76 -11.19
CA ALA A 797 23.38 7.20 -12.57
C ALA A 797 24.61 6.72 -13.37
N GLU A 798 25.81 6.85 -12.78
CA GLU A 798 27.05 6.35 -13.37
C GLU A 798 27.05 4.81 -13.50
N PHE A 799 26.58 4.10 -12.47
CA PHE A 799 26.43 2.65 -12.50
C PHE A 799 25.53 2.18 -13.64
N SER A 800 24.41 2.88 -13.86
CA SER A 800 23.44 2.54 -14.91
C SER A 800 23.93 2.90 -16.32
N ARG A 801 24.86 3.85 -16.45
CA ARG A 801 25.47 4.23 -17.74
C ARG A 801 26.61 3.32 -18.16
N ASP A 802 27.22 2.63 -17.22
CA ASP A 802 28.33 1.72 -17.48
C ASP A 802 27.84 0.49 -18.28
N ARG A 803 28.36 0.34 -19.48
CA ARG A 803 28.01 -0.76 -20.39
C ARG A 803 28.28 -2.15 -19.80
N ARG A 804 29.25 -2.27 -18.88
CA ARG A 804 29.56 -3.51 -18.16
C ARG A 804 28.42 -3.96 -17.26
N ASN A 805 27.53 -3.06 -16.87
CA ASN A 805 26.38 -3.34 -16.03
C ASN A 805 25.08 -3.51 -16.83
N LYS A 806 25.18 -3.75 -18.15
CA LYS A 806 23.99 -3.96 -19.00
C LYS A 806 23.19 -5.17 -18.51
N GLY A 807 21.89 -4.98 -18.27
CA GLY A 807 20.99 -6.01 -17.73
C GLY A 807 21.03 -6.16 -16.20
N ILE A 808 21.84 -5.34 -15.51
CA ILE A 808 21.90 -5.28 -14.04
C ILE A 808 21.23 -3.99 -13.58
N THR A 809 20.38 -4.09 -12.57
CA THR A 809 19.66 -2.96 -11.98
C THR A 809 20.13 -2.72 -10.54
N ALA A 810 20.18 -1.47 -10.11
CA ALA A 810 20.45 -1.09 -8.73
C ALA A 810 19.31 -0.18 -8.23
N LEU A 811 18.76 -0.52 -7.06
CA LEU A 811 17.65 0.18 -6.42
C LEU A 811 18.03 0.51 -4.99
N ILE A 812 17.65 1.70 -4.52
CA ILE A 812 17.87 2.13 -3.13
C ILE A 812 16.54 2.08 -2.35
N ASP A 813 16.62 1.56 -1.15
CA ASP A 813 15.57 1.66 -0.14
C ASP A 813 16.14 2.27 1.14
N VAL A 814 15.41 3.21 1.73
CA VAL A 814 15.83 3.90 2.95
C VAL A 814 15.04 3.34 4.14
N ASN A 815 15.75 2.90 5.19
CA ASN A 815 15.15 2.33 6.40
C ASN A 815 14.17 1.20 6.08
N SER A 816 14.61 0.24 5.28
CA SER A 816 13.80 -0.90 4.83
C SER A 816 13.22 -1.70 5.99
N TYR A 817 12.02 -2.25 5.78
CA TYR A 817 11.38 -3.22 6.66
C TYR A 817 11.68 -4.68 6.26
N GLN A 818 12.41 -4.87 5.16
CA GLN A 818 12.80 -6.20 4.64
C GLN A 818 14.25 -6.51 4.96
#